data_52b4302b05022f7ec6b4df0272c33c87
#
_entry.id   52b4302b05022f7ec6b4df0272c33c87
#
_cell.length_a   1.000
_cell.length_b   1.000
_cell.length_c   1.000
_cell.angle_alpha   90.00
_cell.angle_beta   90.00
_cell.angle_gamma   90.00
#
_symmetry.space_group_name_H-M   'P 1'
#
loop_
_entity.id
_entity.type
_entity.pdbx_description
1 polymer ?
#
loop_
_entity_poly.entity_id
_entity_poly.type
_entity_poly.pdbx_seq_one_letter_code
_entity_poly.pdbx_strand_id
1 'polypeptide(L)'
;MSATWGDRPAHRVPARKIHPPPPPTPHVVRERIGARPETEAVGSRPVTLVSAPTGYGKSTFLAAWARTSTTRVAWLGLDDLDNDPQTLWHGIVSSIEAADVRTTGRSGPWPLDDLWGPGHEDGGPVDRLISVIDDSTEPVVLVLDDVDEIRSDGARATLDRLLRYLPDQLRVVLAGRFDPPLALQRLRAHGDLTEFRAADLRFTRKDVQTLGELSGVTLTTDDQHELHEATSGWPVAVRMALVTARDTPVGPTLQRLLSPRSPVADLLVADLLASLRPDLARFVLRATTCRRIDAELADALSGSPDGSRLLVECVDRGLFLEREPEIPGTSAVYRWHDLFRAQCQARLAASEPSTWRSLHRTASHHWRDRDLEEAVDHALAGGRPALAAQCISEQWIELVLRGQHALLLSLCLRVPPPFDENPDLLLLVAVCRYLEGNPVQADLQVRRAHARAAADPPVTDGGRFVLLESLLRLLLAVDAPDLVEMARRGRELLSPGSATTDDTATAGAEYIVGQLLCRVGERATGVALLEASATIATSRRMTALRLACEAELALVASTVDGVGAGRTRARRVLDEAATLGWQSAATISPAVLALARAAFERDDLDEARTLAARSASRNQPTDHYLRVCSQALLLEVALAAGEPAGAEALHSSLLRREHDMFLPATWPVVALMLDARWSYAHGSSSDARQTAEKAAFDVMLPHHPDSLVWCADLLRLDGDLVGARAVLDLLPGGCRASHSLVAHRVVGALLADAEEQPDKAHRLLEQAITLAEVDDVRRPFVDRSCQVLPLLRAHLGWGSLHTAYTVTLLDHLSGVRPPAPLVPSFWSLTPREHEVLVYLRSAMTAADIAAAVFLSVNTVKTHQRAIYRKLGVVGRREAVEVAAERGLL
;
A
#
# COMPACT_ATOMS: atom_id res chain seq x y z
N MET A 1 -23.35 -63.62 21.11
CA MET A 1 -24.65 -63.80 20.42
C MET A 1 -24.43 -63.34 18.99
N SER A 2 -24.25 -64.31 18.08
CA SER A 2 -24.13 -64.07 16.64
C SER A 2 -25.49 -63.65 16.11
N ALA A 3 -25.65 -62.38 15.76
CA ALA A 3 -26.83 -61.87 15.06
C ALA A 3 -26.86 -62.52 13.66
N THR A 4 -27.87 -63.30 13.39
CA THR A 4 -28.07 -63.91 12.09
C THR A 4 -28.59 -62.85 11.10
N TRP A 5 -27.74 -62.52 10.14
CA TRP A 5 -28.13 -61.72 8.98
C TRP A 5 -29.04 -62.57 8.10
N GLY A 6 -30.30 -62.12 7.82
CA GLY A 6 -31.06 -62.87 6.83
C GLY A 6 -32.56 -62.80 6.90
N ASP A 7 -33.17 -62.19 7.89
CA ASP A 7 -34.63 -62.03 7.92
C ASP A 7 -35.05 -60.60 7.41
N ARG A 8 -36.00 -60.56 6.48
CA ARG A 8 -36.65 -59.31 6.03
C ARG A 8 -37.29 -58.65 7.25
N PRO A 9 -36.89 -57.43 7.65
CA PRO A 9 -37.42 -56.85 8.86
C PRO A 9 -38.94 -56.67 8.76
N ALA A 10 -39.62 -56.95 9.89
CA ALA A 10 -41.06 -56.70 9.98
C ALA A 10 -41.47 -55.23 9.88
N HIS A 11 -40.49 -54.31 10.00
CA HIS A 11 -40.69 -52.89 9.91
C HIS A 11 -40.26 -52.32 8.55
N ARG A 12 -41.19 -51.77 7.79
CA ARG A 12 -40.90 -51.03 6.55
C ARG A 12 -40.10 -49.75 6.88
N VAL A 13 -39.01 -49.51 6.16
CA VAL A 13 -38.27 -48.26 6.24
C VAL A 13 -39.23 -47.11 5.89
N PRO A 14 -39.30 -46.03 6.69
CA PRO A 14 -40.21 -44.92 6.42
C PRO A 14 -39.96 -44.31 5.02
N ALA A 15 -41.06 -44.13 4.24
CA ALA A 15 -40.94 -43.62 2.87
C ALA A 15 -40.21 -42.27 2.76
N ARG A 16 -40.32 -41.41 3.78
CA ARG A 16 -39.56 -40.14 3.81
C ARG A 16 -38.05 -40.30 3.93
N LYS A 17 -37.58 -41.46 4.46
CA LYS A 17 -36.17 -41.76 4.63
C LYS A 17 -35.53 -42.23 3.33
N ILE A 18 -36.30 -42.93 2.46
CA ILE A 18 -35.82 -43.50 1.20
C ILE A 18 -36.23 -42.70 -0.04
N HIS A 19 -36.68 -41.47 0.14
CA HIS A 19 -37.03 -40.57 -0.96
C HIS A 19 -36.41 -39.20 -0.75
N PRO A 20 -35.95 -38.53 -1.86
CA PRO A 20 -35.41 -37.17 -1.78
C PRO A 20 -36.44 -36.22 -1.16
N PRO A 21 -36.04 -35.37 -0.19
CA PRO A 21 -36.96 -34.40 0.42
C PRO A 21 -37.50 -33.42 -0.63
N PRO A 22 -38.71 -32.88 -0.46
CA PRO A 22 -39.21 -31.83 -1.33
C PRO A 22 -38.37 -30.59 -1.17
N PRO A 23 -37.98 -29.90 -2.28
CA PRO A 23 -37.25 -28.65 -2.16
C PRO A 23 -38.14 -27.63 -1.47
N PRO A 24 -37.50 -26.75 -0.65
CA PRO A 24 -38.24 -25.64 -0.07
C PRO A 24 -38.72 -24.69 -1.18
N THR A 25 -39.93 -24.16 -1.04
CA THR A 25 -40.50 -23.21 -2.01
C THR A 25 -40.41 -21.78 -1.47
N PRO A 26 -39.85 -20.83 -2.22
CA PRO A 26 -39.15 -20.96 -3.50
C PRO A 26 -37.74 -21.53 -3.34
N HIS A 27 -37.14 -22.07 -4.41
CA HIS A 27 -35.73 -22.49 -4.40
C HIS A 27 -34.97 -22.01 -5.66
N VAL A 28 -33.69 -21.82 -5.52
CA VAL A 28 -32.80 -21.40 -6.61
C VAL A 28 -32.04 -22.60 -7.15
N VAL A 29 -32.08 -22.79 -8.46
CA VAL A 29 -31.23 -23.75 -9.15
C VAL A 29 -29.86 -23.15 -9.31
N ARG A 30 -28.82 -23.83 -8.80
CA ARG A 30 -27.43 -23.34 -8.83
C ARG A 30 -26.78 -23.62 -10.17
N GLU A 31 -27.00 -22.72 -11.15
CA GLU A 31 -26.48 -22.86 -12.52
C GLU A 31 -24.96 -23.09 -12.55
N ARG A 32 -24.21 -22.47 -11.65
CA ARG A 32 -22.75 -22.61 -11.54
C ARG A 32 -22.30 -24.06 -11.29
N ILE A 33 -23.07 -24.82 -10.51
CA ILE A 33 -22.72 -26.21 -10.22
C ILE A 33 -23.10 -27.10 -11.42
N GLY A 34 -24.21 -26.80 -12.09
CA GLY A 34 -24.60 -27.47 -13.33
C GLY A 34 -23.72 -27.16 -14.54
N ALA A 35 -22.96 -26.06 -14.48
CA ALA A 35 -21.99 -25.67 -15.53
C ALA A 35 -20.59 -26.30 -15.36
N ARG A 36 -20.36 -27.11 -14.32
CA ARG A 36 -19.10 -27.85 -14.17
C ARG A 36 -18.93 -28.85 -15.32
N PRO A 37 -17.65 -29.18 -15.71
CA PRO A 37 -17.37 -30.23 -16.67
C PRO A 37 -18.07 -31.52 -16.27
N GLU A 38 -18.53 -32.32 -17.25
CA GLU A 38 -19.16 -33.61 -16.99
C GLU A 38 -18.37 -34.52 -16.06
N THR A 39 -17.03 -34.40 -16.11
CA THR A 39 -16.09 -35.15 -15.26
C THR A 39 -16.08 -34.69 -13.80
N GLU A 40 -16.70 -33.55 -13.48
CA GLU A 40 -16.82 -32.98 -12.15
C GLU A 40 -18.26 -32.83 -11.68
N ALA A 41 -19.21 -33.37 -12.42
CA ALA A 41 -20.62 -33.36 -12.05
C ALA A 41 -20.94 -34.37 -10.91
N VAL A 42 -22.06 -34.21 -10.24
CA VAL A 42 -22.53 -35.16 -9.25
C VAL A 42 -22.72 -36.53 -9.90
N GLY A 43 -22.09 -37.57 -9.32
CA GLY A 43 -22.15 -38.91 -9.85
C GLY A 43 -21.27 -39.15 -11.11
N SER A 44 -20.37 -38.26 -11.45
CA SER A 44 -19.40 -38.45 -12.54
C SER A 44 -18.26 -39.41 -12.19
N ARG A 45 -17.88 -39.43 -10.92
CA ARG A 45 -16.87 -40.33 -10.35
C ARG A 45 -17.57 -41.43 -9.53
N PRO A 46 -16.86 -42.52 -9.18
CA PRO A 46 -17.41 -43.56 -8.32
C PRO A 46 -17.96 -43.02 -7.01
N VAL A 47 -17.33 -42.06 -6.39
CA VAL A 47 -17.78 -41.41 -5.17
C VAL A 47 -17.89 -39.90 -5.33
N THR A 48 -18.97 -39.33 -4.83
CA THR A 48 -19.15 -37.88 -4.69
C THR A 48 -19.34 -37.53 -3.23
N LEU A 49 -18.57 -36.58 -2.72
CA LEU A 49 -18.70 -36.03 -1.37
C LEU A 49 -19.29 -34.62 -1.42
N VAL A 50 -20.36 -34.39 -0.68
CA VAL A 50 -20.97 -33.05 -0.48
C VAL A 50 -20.85 -32.71 0.98
N SER A 51 -19.80 -31.96 1.33
CA SER A 51 -19.48 -31.62 2.72
C SER A 51 -19.62 -30.12 2.96
N ALA A 52 -20.59 -29.73 3.76
CA ALA A 52 -20.83 -28.34 4.13
C ALA A 52 -21.66 -28.23 5.42
N PRO A 53 -21.48 -27.17 6.23
CA PRO A 53 -22.25 -26.95 7.45
C PRO A 53 -23.78 -26.94 7.23
N THR A 54 -24.51 -26.99 8.34
CA THR A 54 -25.96 -26.89 8.33
C THR A 54 -26.45 -25.62 7.64
N GLY A 55 -27.52 -25.72 6.86
CA GLY A 55 -28.13 -24.58 6.18
C GLY A 55 -27.46 -24.16 4.85
N TYR A 56 -26.42 -24.85 4.37
CA TYR A 56 -25.88 -24.67 3.02
C TYR A 56 -26.71 -25.29 1.90
N GLY A 57 -27.75 -26.07 2.27
CA GLY A 57 -28.69 -26.65 1.32
C GLY A 57 -28.12 -27.85 0.59
N LYS A 58 -27.33 -28.71 1.23
CA LYS A 58 -26.81 -29.98 0.68
C LYS A 58 -27.94 -30.88 0.17
N SER A 59 -28.87 -31.26 1.07
CA SER A 59 -30.02 -32.11 0.73
C SER A 59 -30.94 -31.47 -0.32
N THR A 60 -31.11 -30.13 -0.26
CA THR A 60 -31.89 -29.39 -1.27
C THR A 60 -31.23 -29.46 -2.65
N PHE A 61 -29.92 -29.28 -2.71
CA PHE A 61 -29.14 -29.36 -3.94
C PHE A 61 -29.22 -30.79 -4.53
N LEU A 62 -28.92 -31.80 -3.73
CA LEU A 62 -28.94 -33.18 -4.16
C LEU A 62 -30.37 -33.65 -4.54
N ALA A 63 -31.39 -33.22 -3.81
CA ALA A 63 -32.80 -33.54 -4.15
C ALA A 63 -33.25 -32.86 -5.45
N ALA A 64 -32.78 -31.65 -5.74
CA ALA A 64 -33.01 -30.99 -7.03
C ALA A 64 -32.30 -31.73 -8.17
N TRP A 65 -31.01 -32.08 -7.97
CA TRP A 65 -30.26 -32.88 -8.92
C TRP A 65 -30.87 -34.23 -9.18
N ALA A 66 -31.29 -34.99 -8.14
CA ALA A 66 -31.88 -36.30 -8.26
C ALA A 66 -33.18 -36.31 -9.09
N ARG A 67 -33.93 -35.20 -9.13
CA ARG A 67 -35.14 -35.07 -9.94
C ARG A 67 -34.87 -34.81 -11.42
N THR A 68 -33.71 -34.25 -11.75
CA THR A 68 -33.33 -33.97 -13.14
C THR A 68 -32.35 -34.99 -13.68
N SER A 69 -31.86 -35.90 -12.84
CA SER A 69 -30.94 -36.97 -13.24
C SER A 69 -31.59 -37.95 -14.19
N THR A 70 -30.91 -38.34 -15.25
CA THR A 70 -31.25 -39.41 -16.16
C THR A 70 -30.91 -40.79 -15.63
N THR A 71 -30.00 -40.86 -14.65
CA THR A 71 -29.58 -42.08 -13.95
C THR A 71 -30.56 -42.34 -12.78
N ARG A 72 -30.79 -43.62 -12.48
CA ARG A 72 -31.58 -44.03 -11.30
C ARG A 72 -30.91 -43.53 -10.02
N VAL A 73 -31.66 -42.88 -9.12
CA VAL A 73 -31.15 -42.36 -7.86
C VAL A 73 -31.89 -43.04 -6.71
N ALA A 74 -31.15 -43.82 -5.94
CA ALA A 74 -31.56 -44.36 -4.65
C ALA A 74 -31.20 -43.34 -3.55
N TRP A 75 -32.15 -43.04 -2.66
CA TRP A 75 -31.94 -42.05 -1.59
C TRP A 75 -32.13 -42.69 -0.23
N LEU A 76 -31.19 -42.49 0.67
CA LEU A 76 -31.29 -42.83 2.09
C LEU A 76 -30.86 -41.63 2.97
N GLY A 77 -31.78 -41.09 3.72
CA GLY A 77 -31.52 -40.15 4.81
C GLY A 77 -31.14 -40.95 6.07
N LEU A 78 -29.92 -40.66 6.57
CA LEU A 78 -29.38 -41.41 7.73
C LEU A 78 -29.75 -40.71 9.04
N ASP A 79 -29.98 -41.54 10.08
CA ASP A 79 -30.25 -41.07 11.45
C ASP A 79 -29.54 -41.97 12.50
N ASP A 80 -29.75 -41.68 13.78
CA ASP A 80 -29.11 -42.42 14.87
C ASP A 80 -29.41 -43.93 14.84
N LEU A 81 -30.54 -44.37 14.28
CA LEU A 81 -30.93 -45.80 14.19
C LEU A 81 -30.04 -46.57 13.20
N ASP A 82 -29.46 -45.87 12.20
CA ASP A 82 -28.56 -46.47 11.22
C ASP A 82 -27.16 -46.78 11.78
N ASN A 83 -26.93 -46.46 13.03
CA ASN A 83 -25.72 -46.89 13.74
C ASN A 83 -25.71 -48.39 14.04
N ASP A 84 -26.88 -49.07 13.93
CA ASP A 84 -26.93 -50.52 13.84
C ASP A 84 -26.62 -50.98 12.40
N PRO A 85 -25.57 -51.79 12.15
CA PRO A 85 -25.21 -52.25 10.81
C PRO A 85 -26.32 -52.95 10.05
N GLN A 86 -27.23 -53.64 10.73
CA GLN A 86 -28.37 -54.30 10.08
C GLN A 86 -29.40 -53.27 9.61
N THR A 87 -29.74 -52.30 10.44
CA THR A 87 -30.65 -51.21 10.11
C THR A 87 -30.13 -50.39 8.92
N LEU A 88 -28.84 -50.01 8.93
CA LEU A 88 -28.17 -49.32 7.82
C LEU A 88 -28.28 -50.15 6.54
N TRP A 89 -28.00 -51.46 6.62
CA TRP A 89 -28.04 -52.33 5.47
C TRP A 89 -29.46 -52.38 4.88
N HIS A 90 -30.48 -52.58 5.72
CA HIS A 90 -31.88 -52.62 5.31
C HIS A 90 -32.27 -51.28 4.66
N GLY A 91 -31.83 -50.16 5.19
CA GLY A 91 -32.03 -48.85 4.60
C GLY A 91 -31.45 -48.72 3.18
N ILE A 92 -30.20 -49.18 2.98
CA ILE A 92 -29.50 -49.15 1.68
C ILE A 92 -30.30 -49.99 0.66
N VAL A 93 -30.57 -51.24 0.99
CA VAL A 93 -31.29 -52.17 0.05
C VAL A 93 -32.70 -51.64 -0.28
N SER A 94 -33.46 -51.23 0.74
CA SER A 94 -34.80 -50.63 0.49
C SER A 94 -34.77 -49.36 -0.33
N SER A 95 -33.73 -48.55 -0.24
CA SER A 95 -33.59 -47.35 -1.06
C SER A 95 -33.32 -47.67 -2.53
N ILE A 96 -32.54 -48.72 -2.82
CA ILE A 96 -32.23 -49.20 -4.14
C ILE A 96 -33.52 -49.87 -4.76
N GLU A 97 -34.26 -50.69 -4.01
CA GLU A 97 -35.58 -51.22 -4.40
C GLU A 97 -36.58 -50.11 -4.77
N ALA A 98 -36.65 -49.03 -3.95
CA ALA A 98 -37.54 -47.91 -4.20
C ALA A 98 -37.19 -47.12 -5.47
N ALA A 99 -35.91 -47.05 -5.84
CA ALA A 99 -35.45 -46.40 -7.07
C ALA A 99 -35.84 -47.20 -8.31
N ASP A 100 -35.84 -48.52 -8.21
CA ASP A 100 -36.18 -49.44 -9.30
C ASP A 100 -37.66 -49.36 -9.71
N VAL A 101 -38.55 -49.35 -8.75
CA VAL A 101 -40.04 -49.27 -8.99
C VAL A 101 -40.44 -47.96 -9.67
N ARG A 102 -39.76 -46.90 -9.48
CA ARG A 102 -40.08 -45.58 -10.03
C ARG A 102 -39.90 -45.46 -11.53
N THR A 103 -38.92 -46.18 -12.10
CA THR A 103 -38.54 -46.02 -13.52
C THR A 103 -39.33 -46.92 -14.47
N THR A 104 -39.75 -48.06 -14.03
CA THR A 104 -40.34 -49.08 -14.92
C THR A 104 -41.76 -49.51 -14.58
N GLY A 105 -42.25 -49.17 -13.37
CA GLY A 105 -43.58 -49.66 -12.90
C GLY A 105 -43.66 -51.21 -12.77
N ARG A 106 -42.55 -51.90 -12.91
CA ARG A 106 -42.38 -53.34 -12.74
C ARG A 106 -41.23 -53.60 -11.79
N SER A 107 -41.11 -54.75 -11.17
CA SER A 107 -39.96 -55.24 -10.46
C SER A 107 -38.77 -55.18 -11.44
N GLY A 108 -37.72 -54.43 -11.07
CA GLY A 108 -36.61 -54.14 -11.96
C GLY A 108 -35.67 -55.32 -12.20
N PRO A 109 -34.57 -55.09 -12.93
CA PRO A 109 -33.66 -56.14 -13.36
C PRO A 109 -32.88 -56.80 -12.21
N TRP A 110 -32.99 -56.26 -10.99
CA TRP A 110 -32.13 -56.71 -9.91
C TRP A 110 -32.88 -57.74 -9.01
N PRO A 111 -32.37 -58.95 -8.84
CA PRO A 111 -32.98 -59.96 -7.94
C PRO A 111 -32.65 -59.67 -6.48
N LEU A 112 -33.15 -58.54 -5.98
CA LEU A 112 -32.86 -58.04 -4.61
C LEU A 112 -33.53 -58.90 -3.54
N ASP A 113 -34.56 -59.69 -3.92
CA ASP A 113 -35.17 -60.70 -3.02
C ASP A 113 -34.18 -61.75 -2.53
N ASP A 114 -33.16 -62.08 -3.31
CA ASP A 114 -32.07 -63.02 -2.95
C ASP A 114 -31.14 -62.45 -1.86
N LEU A 115 -31.14 -61.11 -1.63
CA LEU A 115 -30.39 -60.48 -0.57
C LEU A 115 -30.91 -60.85 0.85
N TRP A 116 -32.21 -61.31 0.92
CA TRP A 116 -32.87 -61.59 2.20
C TRP A 116 -32.87 -63.07 2.53
N GLY A 117 -32.40 -63.95 1.68
CA GLY A 117 -32.43 -65.42 1.86
C GLY A 117 -31.44 -65.93 2.90
N PRO A 118 -31.77 -67.02 3.64
CA PRO A 118 -30.82 -67.68 4.50
C PRO A 118 -29.86 -68.54 3.69
N GLY A 119 -28.55 -68.28 3.83
CA GLY A 119 -27.50 -69.20 3.44
C GLY A 119 -26.84 -69.03 2.12
N HIS A 120 -25.71 -68.36 2.14
CA HIS A 120 -24.48 -68.76 1.43
C HIS A 120 -23.31 -68.51 2.34
N GLU A 121 -22.44 -69.49 2.52
CA GLU A 121 -21.37 -69.53 3.51
C GLU A 121 -20.17 -68.65 3.14
N ASP A 122 -20.18 -68.07 1.94
CA ASP A 122 -19.08 -67.24 1.43
C ASP A 122 -19.55 -65.80 1.05
N GLY A 123 -19.34 -64.85 1.93
CA GLY A 123 -19.53 -63.42 1.71
C GLY A 123 -20.60 -62.77 2.59
N GLY A 124 -20.29 -61.55 3.15
CA GLY A 124 -21.22 -60.72 3.89
C GLY A 124 -22.33 -60.11 3.00
N PRO A 125 -23.40 -59.52 3.59
CA PRO A 125 -24.51 -58.94 2.84
C PRO A 125 -24.07 -57.84 1.88
N VAL A 126 -22.98 -57.09 2.19
CA VAL A 126 -22.40 -56.10 1.31
C VAL A 126 -21.84 -56.72 0.02
N ASP A 127 -21.17 -57.90 0.12
CA ASP A 127 -20.55 -58.59 -1.03
C ASP A 127 -21.64 -59.12 -1.97
N ARG A 128 -22.76 -59.57 -1.44
CA ARG A 128 -23.92 -59.98 -2.23
C ARG A 128 -24.56 -58.83 -3.02
N LEU A 129 -24.73 -57.66 -2.41
CA LEU A 129 -25.21 -56.46 -3.10
C LEU A 129 -24.26 -56.08 -4.23
N ILE A 130 -22.96 -56.09 -3.95
CA ILE A 130 -21.90 -55.79 -4.95
C ILE A 130 -22.04 -56.75 -6.15
N SER A 131 -22.17 -58.05 -5.93
CA SER A 131 -22.35 -59.07 -6.99
C SER A 131 -23.62 -58.82 -7.78
N VAL A 132 -24.74 -58.53 -7.13
CA VAL A 132 -26.06 -58.31 -7.81
C VAL A 132 -26.01 -57.06 -8.67
N ILE A 133 -25.31 -56.02 -8.22
CA ILE A 133 -25.17 -54.75 -9.00
C ILE A 133 -24.16 -54.93 -10.13
N ASP A 134 -23.08 -55.70 -9.91
CA ASP A 134 -22.02 -55.92 -10.90
C ASP A 134 -22.54 -56.70 -12.10
N ASP A 135 -23.49 -57.64 -11.87
CA ASP A 135 -24.19 -58.37 -12.91
C ASP A 135 -25.22 -57.52 -13.70
N SER A 136 -25.48 -56.31 -13.26
CA SER A 136 -26.43 -55.37 -13.88
C SER A 136 -25.81 -54.53 -14.99
N THR A 137 -26.61 -54.19 -16.02
CA THR A 137 -26.19 -53.31 -17.11
C THR A 137 -26.63 -51.84 -16.88
N GLU A 138 -27.41 -51.59 -15.84
CA GLU A 138 -27.99 -50.28 -15.58
C GLU A 138 -27.34 -49.61 -14.36
N PRO A 139 -26.80 -48.37 -14.51
CA PRO A 139 -26.15 -47.67 -13.41
C PRO A 139 -27.17 -47.13 -12.40
N VAL A 140 -26.78 -47.16 -11.12
CA VAL A 140 -27.55 -46.57 -10.01
C VAL A 140 -26.65 -45.64 -9.18
N VAL A 141 -27.20 -44.53 -8.72
CA VAL A 141 -26.51 -43.62 -7.79
C VAL A 141 -27.21 -43.72 -6.43
N LEU A 142 -26.47 -44.16 -5.43
CA LEU A 142 -26.90 -44.21 -4.03
C LEU A 142 -26.52 -42.90 -3.31
N VAL A 143 -27.52 -42.15 -2.91
CA VAL A 143 -27.31 -40.93 -2.06
C VAL A 143 -27.51 -41.31 -0.59
N LEU A 144 -26.46 -41.10 0.22
CA LEU A 144 -26.47 -41.22 1.66
C LEU A 144 -26.43 -39.79 2.24
N ASP A 145 -27.60 -39.30 2.68
CA ASP A 145 -27.72 -37.96 3.22
C ASP A 145 -27.58 -38.00 4.75
N ASP A 146 -26.95 -36.98 5.34
CA ASP A 146 -26.60 -36.85 6.75
C ASP A 146 -25.66 -38.00 7.25
N VAL A 147 -24.63 -38.34 6.44
CA VAL A 147 -23.66 -39.43 6.73
C VAL A 147 -22.87 -39.23 8.04
N ASP A 148 -22.85 -38.00 8.53
CA ASP A 148 -22.21 -37.64 9.82
C ASP A 148 -22.99 -38.15 11.07
N GLU A 149 -24.22 -38.62 10.88
CA GLU A 149 -24.95 -39.32 11.94
C GLU A 149 -24.43 -40.77 12.21
N ILE A 150 -23.64 -41.31 11.29
CA ILE A 150 -23.00 -42.64 11.46
C ILE A 150 -21.76 -42.52 12.35
N ARG A 151 -21.91 -43.00 13.57
CA ARG A 151 -20.92 -42.91 14.63
C ARG A 151 -20.35 -44.27 15.09
N SER A 152 -21.10 -45.35 14.87
CA SER A 152 -20.66 -46.69 15.28
C SER A 152 -19.60 -47.26 14.34
N ASP A 153 -18.65 -47.99 14.90
CA ASP A 153 -17.56 -48.62 14.15
C ASP A 153 -18.11 -49.73 13.22
N GLY A 154 -19.20 -50.43 13.59
CA GLY A 154 -19.84 -51.44 12.78
C GLY A 154 -20.49 -50.88 11.50
N ALA A 155 -21.24 -49.78 11.63
CA ALA A 155 -21.85 -49.11 10.48
C ALA A 155 -20.78 -48.47 9.57
N ARG A 156 -19.73 -47.89 10.16
CA ARG A 156 -18.58 -47.37 9.40
C ARG A 156 -17.89 -48.46 8.60
N ALA A 157 -17.61 -49.61 9.24
CA ALA A 157 -16.96 -50.72 8.58
C ALA A 157 -17.80 -51.25 7.39
N THR A 158 -19.12 -51.22 7.50
CA THR A 158 -20.06 -51.57 6.43
C THR A 158 -19.93 -50.62 5.25
N LEU A 159 -19.93 -49.30 5.50
CA LEU A 159 -19.75 -48.27 4.45
C LEU A 159 -18.32 -48.33 3.84
N ASP A 160 -17.29 -48.47 4.64
CA ASP A 160 -15.89 -48.57 4.15
C ASP A 160 -15.72 -49.80 3.24
N ARG A 161 -16.39 -50.94 3.58
CA ARG A 161 -16.38 -52.14 2.74
C ARG A 161 -17.07 -51.87 1.41
N LEU A 162 -18.24 -51.25 1.42
CA LEU A 162 -18.98 -50.87 0.20
C LEU A 162 -18.10 -49.93 -0.68
N LEU A 163 -17.51 -48.90 -0.14
CA LEU A 163 -16.67 -47.94 -0.86
C LEU A 163 -15.38 -48.56 -1.38
N ARG A 164 -14.85 -49.63 -0.74
CA ARG A 164 -13.63 -50.32 -1.17
C ARG A 164 -13.85 -51.20 -2.38
N TYR A 165 -15.01 -51.81 -2.51
CA TYR A 165 -15.33 -52.77 -3.56
C TYR A 165 -16.51 -52.30 -4.42
N LEU A 166 -16.58 -51.01 -4.67
CA LEU A 166 -17.65 -50.36 -5.39
C LEU A 166 -17.71 -50.89 -6.84
N PRO A 167 -18.80 -51.48 -7.31
CA PRO A 167 -18.94 -51.94 -8.68
C PRO A 167 -19.12 -50.78 -9.67
N ASP A 168 -18.74 -50.97 -10.92
CA ASP A 168 -18.79 -49.91 -11.94
C ASP A 168 -20.19 -49.35 -12.16
N GLN A 169 -21.20 -50.10 -11.87
CA GLN A 169 -22.62 -49.72 -12.02
C GLN A 169 -23.17 -48.97 -10.79
N LEU A 170 -22.44 -48.94 -9.67
CA LEU A 170 -22.84 -48.24 -8.44
C LEU A 170 -22.01 -47.00 -8.23
N ARG A 171 -22.65 -45.87 -8.06
CA ARG A 171 -22.02 -44.63 -7.65
C ARG A 171 -22.57 -44.22 -6.30
N VAL A 172 -21.75 -43.67 -5.44
CA VAL A 172 -22.16 -43.26 -4.09
C VAL A 172 -21.99 -41.77 -3.91
N VAL A 173 -23.02 -41.10 -3.44
CA VAL A 173 -22.98 -39.70 -3.03
C VAL A 173 -23.10 -39.64 -1.51
N LEU A 174 -22.08 -39.14 -0.85
CA LEU A 174 -22.03 -38.92 0.59
C LEU A 174 -22.33 -37.46 0.90
N ALA A 175 -23.39 -37.18 1.65
CA ALA A 175 -23.69 -35.81 2.09
C ALA A 175 -23.63 -35.70 3.61
N GLY A 176 -22.91 -34.71 4.13
CA GLY A 176 -22.77 -34.52 5.58
C GLY A 176 -22.33 -33.13 5.95
N ARG A 177 -22.33 -32.86 7.25
CA ARG A 177 -21.84 -31.59 7.81
C ARG A 177 -20.31 -31.48 7.76
N PHE A 178 -19.64 -32.61 7.86
CA PHE A 178 -18.17 -32.74 7.80
C PHE A 178 -17.80 -33.98 7.01
N ASP A 179 -16.53 -34.13 6.70
CA ASP A 179 -16.03 -35.36 6.06
C ASP A 179 -16.28 -36.55 7.00
N PRO A 180 -16.99 -37.57 6.54
CA PRO A 180 -17.21 -38.77 7.35
C PRO A 180 -15.84 -39.47 7.59
N PRO A 181 -15.62 -40.08 8.75
CA PRO A 181 -14.39 -40.81 9.06
C PRO A 181 -14.32 -42.16 8.32
N LEU A 182 -14.37 -42.06 6.98
CA LEU A 182 -14.26 -43.17 6.02
C LEU A 182 -12.94 -43.06 5.27
N ALA A 183 -12.55 -44.12 4.55
CA ALA A 183 -11.26 -44.16 3.83
C ALA A 183 -11.20 -43.27 2.56
N LEU A 184 -11.66 -42.00 2.66
CA LEU A 184 -11.73 -41.02 1.55
C LEU A 184 -10.38 -40.64 0.98
N GLN A 185 -9.29 -40.72 1.76
CA GLN A 185 -7.93 -40.36 1.29
C GLN A 185 -7.48 -41.25 0.14
N ARG A 186 -7.85 -42.54 0.19
CA ARG A 186 -7.55 -43.45 -0.90
C ARG A 186 -8.27 -43.04 -2.20
N LEU A 187 -9.54 -42.66 -2.11
CA LEU A 187 -10.34 -42.23 -3.28
C LEU A 187 -9.80 -40.93 -3.88
N ARG A 188 -9.35 -40.00 -3.01
CA ARG A 188 -8.65 -38.76 -3.46
C ARG A 188 -7.37 -39.09 -4.22
N ALA A 189 -6.56 -40.00 -3.71
CA ALA A 189 -5.29 -40.36 -4.34
C ALA A 189 -5.45 -41.05 -5.71
N HIS A 190 -6.56 -41.79 -5.94
CA HIS A 190 -6.85 -42.45 -7.21
C HIS A 190 -7.65 -41.56 -8.18
N GLY A 191 -8.14 -40.40 -7.76
CA GLY A 191 -8.98 -39.54 -8.59
C GLY A 191 -10.43 -40.02 -8.71
N ASP A 192 -10.88 -40.91 -7.83
CA ASP A 192 -12.23 -41.53 -7.81
C ASP A 192 -13.25 -40.70 -7.01
N LEU A 193 -12.85 -39.55 -6.45
CA LEU A 193 -13.69 -38.69 -5.63
C LEU A 193 -13.96 -37.34 -6.31
N THR A 194 -15.24 -36.97 -6.40
CA THR A 194 -15.69 -35.62 -6.70
C THR A 194 -16.10 -34.92 -5.40
N GLU A 195 -15.69 -33.67 -5.19
CA GLU A 195 -15.98 -32.95 -3.95
C GLU A 195 -16.74 -31.66 -4.21
N PHE A 196 -17.80 -31.45 -3.42
CA PHE A 196 -18.54 -30.21 -3.30
C PHE A 196 -18.43 -29.70 -1.87
N ARG A 197 -17.91 -28.52 -1.70
CA ARG A 197 -17.65 -27.88 -0.41
C ARG A 197 -18.60 -26.71 -0.15
N ALA A 198 -18.53 -26.13 1.05
CA ALA A 198 -19.31 -24.94 1.41
C ALA A 198 -19.18 -23.80 0.40
N ALA A 199 -17.96 -23.56 -0.13
CA ALA A 199 -17.71 -22.55 -1.16
C ALA A 199 -18.50 -22.78 -2.45
N ASP A 200 -18.69 -24.06 -2.84
CA ASP A 200 -19.46 -24.43 -4.03
C ASP A 200 -20.97 -24.22 -3.81
N LEU A 201 -21.43 -24.43 -2.58
CA LEU A 201 -22.85 -24.37 -2.21
C LEU A 201 -23.33 -22.98 -1.81
N ARG A 202 -22.44 -21.98 -1.65
CA ARG A 202 -22.82 -20.60 -1.37
C ARG A 202 -23.68 -20.02 -2.47
N PHE A 203 -24.59 -19.14 -2.11
CA PHE A 203 -25.30 -18.31 -3.06
C PHE A 203 -24.37 -17.21 -3.57
N THR A 204 -24.37 -17.01 -4.87
CA THR A 204 -23.80 -15.83 -5.53
C THR A 204 -24.76 -14.64 -5.39
N ARG A 205 -24.32 -13.42 -5.72
CA ARG A 205 -25.23 -12.26 -5.80
C ARG A 205 -26.40 -12.50 -6.76
N LYS A 206 -26.13 -13.20 -7.88
CA LYS A 206 -27.20 -13.60 -8.82
C LYS A 206 -28.21 -14.55 -8.16
N ASP A 207 -27.73 -15.52 -7.37
CA ASP A 207 -28.61 -16.44 -6.64
C ASP A 207 -29.45 -15.70 -5.59
N VAL A 208 -28.87 -14.70 -4.90
CA VAL A 208 -29.56 -13.83 -3.94
C VAL A 208 -30.65 -13.01 -4.64
N GLN A 209 -30.35 -12.42 -5.80
CA GLN A 209 -31.35 -11.71 -6.62
C GLN A 209 -32.48 -12.64 -7.02
N THR A 210 -32.14 -13.78 -7.61
CA THR A 210 -33.14 -14.78 -8.08
C THR A 210 -34.05 -15.25 -6.93
N LEU A 211 -33.46 -15.50 -5.75
CA LEU A 211 -34.27 -15.89 -4.58
C LEU A 211 -35.17 -14.74 -4.10
N GLY A 212 -34.68 -13.49 -4.15
CA GLY A 212 -35.47 -12.29 -3.85
C GLY A 212 -36.69 -12.19 -4.77
N GLU A 213 -36.47 -12.26 -6.09
CA GLU A 213 -37.53 -12.23 -7.10
C GLU A 213 -38.58 -13.36 -6.89
N LEU A 214 -38.10 -14.59 -6.69
CA LEU A 214 -38.97 -15.74 -6.41
C LEU A 214 -39.71 -15.63 -5.07
N SER A 215 -39.16 -14.86 -4.11
CA SER A 215 -39.78 -14.62 -2.80
C SER A 215 -40.71 -13.40 -2.81
N GLY A 216 -40.82 -12.68 -3.93
CA GLY A 216 -41.62 -11.46 -4.05
C GLY A 216 -41.00 -10.23 -3.38
N VAL A 217 -39.67 -10.23 -3.17
CA VAL A 217 -38.91 -9.12 -2.60
C VAL A 217 -38.07 -8.48 -3.69
N THR A 218 -38.31 -7.21 -4.00
CA THR A 218 -37.48 -6.45 -4.95
C THR A 218 -36.23 -5.93 -4.25
N LEU A 219 -35.06 -6.40 -4.69
CA LEU A 219 -33.77 -5.98 -4.16
C LEU A 219 -33.09 -5.01 -5.12
N THR A 220 -32.62 -3.88 -4.62
CA THR A 220 -31.70 -3.02 -5.36
C THR A 220 -30.33 -3.69 -5.48
N THR A 221 -29.45 -3.17 -6.34
CA THR A 221 -28.07 -3.66 -6.47
C THR A 221 -27.30 -3.54 -5.14
N ASP A 222 -27.56 -2.46 -4.39
CA ASP A 222 -26.96 -2.23 -3.08
C ASP A 222 -27.49 -3.22 -2.03
N ASP A 223 -28.81 -3.48 -2.00
CA ASP A 223 -29.41 -4.49 -1.14
C ASP A 223 -28.82 -5.88 -1.40
N GLN A 224 -28.64 -6.26 -2.68
CA GLN A 224 -28.05 -7.54 -3.06
C GLN A 224 -26.60 -7.66 -2.57
N HIS A 225 -25.84 -6.56 -2.70
CA HIS A 225 -24.47 -6.50 -2.21
C HIS A 225 -24.42 -6.63 -0.68
N GLU A 226 -25.17 -5.79 0.02
CA GLU A 226 -25.21 -5.76 1.48
C GLU A 226 -25.66 -7.11 2.05
N LEU A 227 -26.72 -7.70 1.49
CA LEU A 227 -27.25 -9.00 1.91
C LEU A 227 -26.25 -10.12 1.65
N HIS A 228 -25.58 -10.13 0.49
CA HIS A 228 -24.58 -11.12 0.16
C HIS A 228 -23.36 -11.02 1.08
N GLU A 229 -22.83 -9.82 1.29
CA GLU A 229 -21.66 -9.59 2.17
C GLU A 229 -21.98 -9.97 3.63
N ALA A 230 -23.10 -9.50 4.17
CA ALA A 230 -23.51 -9.77 5.56
C ALA A 230 -23.75 -11.26 5.84
N THR A 231 -24.24 -12.01 4.85
CA THR A 231 -24.50 -13.46 4.97
C THR A 231 -23.37 -14.32 4.42
N SER A 232 -22.39 -13.74 3.72
CA SER A 232 -21.36 -14.42 2.92
C SER A 232 -21.98 -15.48 1.99
N GLY A 233 -23.18 -15.22 1.49
CA GLY A 233 -23.93 -16.14 0.63
C GLY A 233 -24.45 -17.39 1.32
N TRP A 234 -24.54 -17.45 2.64
CA TRP A 234 -25.10 -18.59 3.38
C TRP A 234 -26.60 -18.76 3.08
N PRO A 235 -27.02 -19.83 2.39
CA PRO A 235 -28.36 -19.94 1.83
C PRO A 235 -29.51 -19.82 2.83
N VAL A 236 -29.39 -20.40 4.03
CA VAL A 236 -30.42 -20.28 5.06
C VAL A 236 -30.51 -18.86 5.61
N ALA A 237 -29.38 -18.17 5.80
CA ALA A 237 -29.36 -16.79 6.28
C ALA A 237 -30.00 -15.84 5.24
N VAL A 238 -29.63 -15.99 3.97
CA VAL A 238 -30.25 -15.24 2.86
C VAL A 238 -31.75 -15.44 2.82
N ARG A 239 -32.22 -16.69 2.91
CA ARG A 239 -33.65 -17.01 2.93
C ARG A 239 -34.38 -16.37 4.09
N MET A 240 -33.79 -16.43 5.28
CA MET A 240 -34.36 -15.82 6.49
C MET A 240 -34.47 -14.32 6.36
N ALA A 241 -33.40 -13.68 5.84
CA ALA A 241 -33.42 -12.25 5.58
C ALA A 241 -34.53 -11.86 4.62
N LEU A 242 -34.69 -12.58 3.53
CA LEU A 242 -35.75 -12.31 2.53
C LEU A 242 -37.18 -12.55 3.07
N VAL A 243 -37.37 -13.58 3.91
CA VAL A 243 -38.66 -13.78 4.59
C VAL A 243 -39.02 -12.61 5.49
N THR A 244 -38.03 -12.06 6.20
CA THR A 244 -38.23 -10.90 7.09
C THR A 244 -38.33 -9.59 6.32
N ALA A 245 -37.63 -9.48 5.17
CA ALA A 245 -37.63 -8.28 4.33
C ALA A 245 -38.90 -8.08 3.50
N ARG A 246 -39.87 -9.00 3.55
CA ARG A 246 -41.18 -8.79 2.90
C ARG A 246 -41.92 -7.56 3.43
N ASP A 247 -41.74 -7.27 4.73
CA ASP A 247 -42.48 -6.21 5.43
C ASP A 247 -41.53 -5.12 5.96
N THR A 248 -40.23 -5.22 5.69
CA THR A 248 -39.21 -4.30 6.27
C THR A 248 -38.05 -4.14 5.27
N PRO A 249 -37.41 -2.93 5.14
CA PRO A 249 -36.24 -2.76 4.31
C PRO A 249 -35.07 -3.70 4.68
N VAL A 250 -34.17 -3.99 3.70
CA VAL A 250 -33.09 -4.98 3.86
C VAL A 250 -32.10 -4.59 4.97
N GLY A 251 -31.65 -3.33 5.05
CA GLY A 251 -30.69 -2.87 6.06
C GLY A 251 -31.16 -3.12 7.49
N PRO A 252 -32.35 -2.63 7.93
CA PRO A 252 -32.91 -2.95 9.25
C PRO A 252 -33.15 -4.44 9.50
N THR A 253 -33.45 -5.21 8.45
CA THR A 253 -33.60 -6.68 8.53
C THR A 253 -32.27 -7.35 8.83
N LEU A 254 -31.19 -6.95 8.16
CA LEU A 254 -29.85 -7.45 8.42
C LEU A 254 -29.36 -7.10 9.84
N GLN A 255 -29.62 -5.88 10.31
CA GLN A 255 -29.30 -5.51 11.70
C GLN A 255 -30.01 -6.42 12.72
N ARG A 256 -31.24 -6.82 12.46
CA ARG A 256 -31.95 -7.78 13.33
C ARG A 256 -31.39 -9.21 13.24
N LEU A 257 -31.00 -9.68 12.04
CA LEU A 257 -30.41 -11.01 11.86
C LEU A 257 -29.01 -11.09 12.49
N LEU A 258 -28.23 -10.04 12.34
CA LEU A 258 -26.92 -9.92 12.97
C LEU A 258 -27.00 -9.62 14.48
N SER A 259 -28.20 -9.24 14.94
CA SER A 259 -28.42 -9.01 16.36
C SER A 259 -28.17 -10.27 17.19
N PRO A 260 -27.55 -10.12 18.37
CA PRO A 260 -27.37 -11.21 19.33
C PRO A 260 -28.66 -11.90 19.80
N ARG A 261 -29.83 -11.38 19.43
CA ARG A 261 -31.16 -11.88 19.83
C ARG A 261 -31.91 -12.54 18.67
N SER A 262 -31.26 -13.03 17.63
CA SER A 262 -31.93 -13.79 16.55
C SER A 262 -32.22 -15.23 16.99
N PRO A 263 -33.45 -15.60 17.29
CA PRO A 263 -33.77 -16.94 17.87
C PRO A 263 -33.43 -18.10 16.94
N VAL A 264 -33.49 -17.87 15.62
CA VAL A 264 -33.24 -18.95 14.65
C VAL A 264 -31.76 -19.14 14.40
N ALA A 265 -31.02 -18.05 14.35
CA ALA A 265 -29.56 -18.14 14.24
C ALA A 265 -28.94 -18.75 15.52
N ASP A 266 -29.50 -18.42 16.69
CA ASP A 266 -29.06 -19.00 17.97
C ASP A 266 -29.37 -20.51 18.03
N LEU A 267 -30.55 -20.94 17.54
CA LEU A 267 -30.90 -22.37 17.47
C LEU A 267 -29.90 -23.16 16.60
N LEU A 268 -29.61 -22.68 15.40
CA LEU A 268 -28.67 -23.36 14.48
C LEU A 268 -27.24 -23.46 15.07
N VAL A 269 -26.79 -22.40 15.74
CA VAL A 269 -25.48 -22.40 16.40
C VAL A 269 -25.51 -23.33 17.64
N ALA A 270 -26.60 -23.37 18.39
CA ALA A 270 -26.77 -24.26 19.54
C ALA A 270 -26.67 -25.72 19.13
N ASP A 271 -27.42 -26.13 18.08
CA ASP A 271 -27.43 -27.50 17.56
C ASP A 271 -26.04 -27.90 17.04
N LEU A 272 -25.35 -27.00 16.33
CA LEU A 272 -24.02 -27.24 15.86
C LEU A 272 -23.04 -27.45 17.05
N LEU A 273 -23.04 -26.55 18.02
CA LEU A 273 -22.15 -26.65 19.19
C LEU A 273 -22.43 -27.92 20.02
N ALA A 274 -23.69 -28.32 20.14
CA ALA A 274 -24.09 -29.56 20.83
C ALA A 274 -23.60 -30.82 20.10
N SER A 275 -23.45 -30.77 18.77
CA SER A 275 -22.92 -31.89 17.97
C SER A 275 -21.40 -32.06 18.06
N LEU A 276 -20.66 -31.07 18.59
CA LEU A 276 -19.21 -31.11 18.72
C LEU A 276 -18.78 -31.75 20.05
N ARG A 277 -17.52 -32.26 20.07
CA ARG A 277 -16.90 -32.63 21.33
C ARG A 277 -16.80 -31.43 22.27
N PRO A 278 -16.91 -31.62 23.60
CA PRO A 278 -16.93 -30.49 24.56
C PRO A 278 -15.71 -29.57 24.51
N ASP A 279 -14.52 -30.11 24.20
CA ASP A 279 -13.29 -29.35 24.05
C ASP A 279 -13.32 -28.45 22.81
N LEU A 280 -13.76 -28.99 21.67
CA LEU A 280 -13.90 -28.26 20.40
C LEU A 280 -15.00 -27.20 20.47
N ALA A 281 -16.16 -27.52 21.05
CA ALA A 281 -17.26 -26.58 21.24
C ALA A 281 -16.84 -25.36 22.11
N ARG A 282 -16.10 -25.62 23.19
CA ARG A 282 -15.55 -24.58 24.05
C ARG A 282 -14.51 -23.74 23.31
N PHE A 283 -13.63 -24.37 22.53
CA PHE A 283 -12.66 -23.70 21.70
C PHE A 283 -13.37 -22.76 20.70
N VAL A 284 -14.36 -23.24 19.96
CA VAL A 284 -15.12 -22.45 18.98
C VAL A 284 -15.74 -21.21 19.64
N LEU A 285 -16.40 -21.38 20.80
CA LEU A 285 -16.97 -20.23 21.52
C LEU A 285 -15.94 -19.17 21.92
N ARG A 286 -14.72 -19.60 22.30
CA ARG A 286 -13.66 -18.69 22.69
C ARG A 286 -12.93 -18.09 21.48
N ALA A 287 -12.62 -18.90 20.47
CA ALA A 287 -11.91 -18.50 19.26
C ALA A 287 -12.71 -17.50 18.40
N THR A 288 -14.05 -17.58 18.43
CA THR A 288 -14.93 -16.61 17.77
C THR A 288 -14.89 -15.22 18.41
N THR A 289 -14.14 -14.99 19.49
CA THR A 289 -13.91 -13.66 20.05
C THR A 289 -13.32 -12.72 19.00
N CYS A 290 -12.41 -13.20 18.19
CA CYS A 290 -11.80 -12.43 17.10
C CYS A 290 -12.43 -12.78 15.75
N ARG A 291 -12.51 -11.80 14.88
CA ARG A 291 -12.94 -12.01 13.48
C ARG A 291 -11.87 -12.77 12.70
N ARG A 292 -10.64 -12.37 12.91
CA ARG A 292 -9.42 -12.99 12.38
C ARG A 292 -8.63 -13.62 13.50
N ILE A 293 -8.05 -14.76 13.25
CA ILE A 293 -7.33 -15.53 14.26
C ILE A 293 -6.15 -16.27 13.62
N ASP A 294 -5.01 -16.20 14.25
CA ASP A 294 -3.82 -16.99 13.92
C ASP A 294 -3.59 -18.09 14.97
N ALA A 295 -2.58 -18.90 14.76
CA ALA A 295 -2.24 -20.01 15.66
C ALA A 295 -1.90 -19.53 17.08
N GLU A 296 -1.13 -18.43 17.21
CA GLU A 296 -0.71 -17.89 18.49
C GLU A 296 -1.90 -17.35 19.29
N LEU A 297 -2.79 -16.62 18.63
CA LEU A 297 -4.01 -16.13 19.26
C LEU A 297 -4.96 -17.27 19.64
N ALA A 298 -5.04 -18.31 18.82
CA ALA A 298 -5.84 -19.49 19.11
C ALA A 298 -5.37 -20.21 20.40
N ASP A 299 -4.06 -20.36 20.56
CA ASP A 299 -3.47 -20.90 21.78
C ASP A 299 -3.76 -20.00 23.00
N ALA A 300 -3.61 -18.69 22.85
CA ALA A 300 -3.89 -17.72 23.90
C ALA A 300 -5.37 -17.70 24.33
N LEU A 301 -6.32 -17.77 23.37
CA LEU A 301 -7.76 -17.77 23.65
C LEU A 301 -8.25 -19.12 24.18
N SER A 302 -7.67 -20.24 23.75
CA SER A 302 -8.01 -21.58 24.28
C SER A 302 -7.54 -21.76 25.71
N GLY A 303 -6.45 -21.10 26.10
CA GLY A 303 -5.73 -21.32 27.35
C GLY A 303 -4.95 -22.65 27.35
N SER A 304 -4.63 -23.19 26.19
CA SER A 304 -3.94 -24.45 25.95
C SER A 304 -3.09 -24.36 24.68
N PRO A 305 -1.93 -25.02 24.59
CA PRO A 305 -1.13 -25.08 23.37
C PRO A 305 -1.77 -25.89 22.23
N ASP A 306 -2.99 -26.39 22.41
CA ASP A 306 -3.74 -27.13 21.40
C ASP A 306 -4.58 -26.24 20.48
N GLY A 307 -4.61 -24.93 20.69
CA GLY A 307 -5.47 -24.01 19.93
C GLY A 307 -5.21 -24.04 18.44
N SER A 308 -3.94 -24.08 18.03
CA SER A 308 -3.54 -24.21 16.64
C SER A 308 -4.03 -25.50 15.99
N ARG A 309 -3.97 -26.62 16.68
CA ARG A 309 -4.51 -27.92 16.21
C ARG A 309 -6.05 -27.86 16.08
N LEU A 310 -6.73 -27.25 17.05
CA LEU A 310 -8.17 -27.08 17.02
C LEU A 310 -8.65 -26.15 15.90
N LEU A 311 -7.85 -25.12 15.54
CA LEU A 311 -8.12 -24.29 14.34
C LEU A 311 -8.15 -25.13 13.05
N VAL A 312 -7.13 -25.95 12.85
CA VAL A 312 -7.06 -26.83 11.68
C VAL A 312 -8.26 -27.78 11.68
N GLU A 313 -8.58 -28.36 12.83
CA GLU A 313 -9.77 -29.23 12.95
C GLU A 313 -11.08 -28.48 12.63
N CYS A 314 -11.20 -27.21 13.01
CA CYS A 314 -12.36 -26.37 12.63
C CYS A 314 -12.47 -26.20 11.11
N VAL A 315 -11.33 -25.98 10.43
CA VAL A 315 -11.31 -25.84 8.96
C VAL A 315 -11.68 -27.17 8.30
N ASP A 316 -11.04 -28.27 8.73
CA ASP A 316 -11.28 -29.60 8.17
C ASP A 316 -12.75 -30.04 8.33
N ARG A 317 -13.38 -29.64 9.44
CA ARG A 317 -14.81 -29.86 9.69
C ARG A 317 -15.74 -28.81 9.04
N GLY A 318 -15.20 -27.80 8.37
CA GLY A 318 -16.01 -26.75 7.74
C GLY A 318 -16.82 -25.91 8.72
N LEU A 319 -16.31 -25.64 9.92
CA LEU A 319 -17.01 -24.93 10.99
C LEU A 319 -17.05 -23.41 10.80
N PHE A 320 -17.46 -22.92 9.62
CA PHE A 320 -17.57 -21.47 9.33
C PHE A 320 -16.26 -20.69 9.53
N LEU A 321 -15.11 -21.38 9.40
CA LEU A 321 -13.77 -20.85 9.48
C LEU A 321 -13.08 -21.04 8.14
N GLU A 322 -12.54 -19.97 7.58
CA GLU A 322 -11.83 -19.97 6.31
C GLU A 322 -10.40 -19.53 6.50
N ARG A 323 -9.49 -20.15 5.76
CA ARG A 323 -8.10 -19.72 5.70
C ARG A 323 -7.98 -18.56 4.71
N GLU A 324 -7.45 -17.43 5.14
CA GLU A 324 -7.15 -16.32 4.24
C GLU A 324 -5.98 -16.66 3.30
N PRO A 325 -5.90 -16.04 2.10
CA PRO A 325 -4.76 -16.23 1.19
C PRO A 325 -3.45 -15.92 1.90
N GLU A 326 -2.45 -16.78 1.70
CA GLU A 326 -1.13 -16.60 2.32
C GLU A 326 -0.39 -15.40 1.74
N ILE A 327 0.05 -14.52 2.61
CA ILE A 327 1.04 -13.50 2.28
C ILE A 327 2.41 -14.11 2.60
N PRO A 328 3.36 -14.18 1.64
CA PRO A 328 4.67 -14.75 1.89
C PRO A 328 5.36 -14.13 3.12
N GLY A 329 5.78 -14.97 4.06
CA GLY A 329 6.45 -14.53 5.29
C GLY A 329 5.55 -14.20 6.48
N THR A 330 4.22 -14.38 6.37
CA THR A 330 3.28 -14.22 7.48
C THR A 330 2.72 -15.56 7.95
N SER A 331 2.33 -15.65 9.23
CA SER A 331 1.61 -16.82 9.77
C SER A 331 0.24 -16.95 9.10
N ALA A 332 -0.24 -18.19 8.95
CA ALA A 332 -1.57 -18.45 8.42
C ALA A 332 -2.64 -17.78 9.29
N VAL A 333 -3.48 -16.96 8.66
CA VAL A 333 -4.60 -16.28 9.30
C VAL A 333 -5.90 -16.91 8.86
N TYR A 334 -6.82 -17.06 9.78
CA TYR A 334 -8.15 -17.63 9.55
C TYR A 334 -9.21 -16.59 9.89
N ARG A 335 -10.34 -16.65 9.18
CA ARG A 335 -11.46 -15.73 9.36
C ARG A 335 -12.74 -16.49 9.66
N TRP A 336 -13.40 -16.13 10.75
CA TRP A 336 -14.72 -16.63 11.10
C TRP A 336 -15.81 -15.95 10.27
N HIS A 337 -16.84 -16.72 9.91
CA HIS A 337 -18.04 -16.15 9.30
C HIS A 337 -18.75 -15.20 10.29
N ASP A 338 -19.05 -13.98 9.87
CA ASP A 338 -19.49 -12.92 10.77
C ASP A 338 -20.78 -13.27 11.53
N LEU A 339 -21.79 -13.84 10.86
CA LEU A 339 -23.05 -14.23 11.50
C LEU A 339 -22.84 -15.33 12.56
N PHE A 340 -22.04 -16.35 12.23
CA PHE A 340 -21.72 -17.42 13.17
C PHE A 340 -20.96 -16.90 14.39
N ARG A 341 -19.94 -16.07 14.15
CA ARG A 341 -19.18 -15.40 15.18
C ARG A 341 -20.06 -14.56 16.10
N ALA A 342 -20.95 -13.73 15.53
CA ALA A 342 -21.82 -12.86 16.33
C ALA A 342 -22.73 -13.66 17.28
N GLN A 343 -23.31 -14.78 16.84
CA GLN A 343 -24.13 -15.65 17.68
C GLN A 343 -23.33 -16.36 18.78
N CYS A 344 -22.14 -16.91 18.42
CA CYS A 344 -21.25 -17.50 19.42
C CYS A 344 -20.84 -16.49 20.50
N GLN A 345 -20.52 -15.26 20.10
CA GLN A 345 -20.16 -14.18 21.02
C GLN A 345 -21.32 -13.74 21.91
N ALA A 346 -22.51 -13.61 21.36
CA ALA A 346 -23.71 -13.31 22.13
C ALA A 346 -23.96 -14.37 23.21
N ARG A 347 -23.81 -15.64 22.83
CA ARG A 347 -23.99 -16.78 23.75
C ARG A 347 -22.92 -16.77 24.84
N LEU A 348 -21.65 -16.58 24.50
CA LEU A 348 -20.55 -16.51 25.47
C LEU A 348 -20.70 -15.32 26.40
N ALA A 349 -21.08 -14.15 25.91
CA ALA A 349 -21.33 -12.94 26.70
C ALA A 349 -22.50 -13.13 27.70
N ALA A 350 -23.54 -13.87 27.29
CA ALA A 350 -24.69 -14.16 28.16
C ALA A 350 -24.37 -15.22 29.23
N SER A 351 -23.65 -16.29 28.86
CA SER A 351 -23.37 -17.41 29.77
C SER A 351 -22.15 -17.18 30.67
N GLU A 352 -21.09 -16.54 30.14
CA GLU A 352 -19.81 -16.34 30.82
C GLU A 352 -19.26 -14.91 30.62
N PRO A 353 -19.92 -13.84 31.13
CA PRO A 353 -19.55 -12.45 30.85
C PRO A 353 -18.15 -12.06 31.33
N SER A 354 -17.65 -12.70 32.38
CA SER A 354 -16.27 -12.48 32.89
C SER A 354 -15.22 -13.09 31.94
N THR A 355 -15.45 -14.31 31.46
CA THR A 355 -14.62 -15.00 30.47
C THR A 355 -14.62 -14.21 29.16
N TRP A 356 -15.77 -13.79 28.68
CA TRP A 356 -15.93 -12.97 27.47
C TRP A 356 -15.06 -11.69 27.52
N ARG A 357 -15.16 -10.91 28.61
CA ARG A 357 -14.32 -9.72 28.78
C ARG A 357 -12.83 -10.04 28.86
N SER A 358 -12.47 -11.17 29.50
CA SER A 358 -11.08 -11.59 29.62
C SER A 358 -10.48 -11.96 28.25
N LEU A 359 -11.22 -12.67 27.42
CA LEU A 359 -10.80 -13.04 26.06
C LEU A 359 -10.61 -11.81 25.18
N HIS A 360 -11.51 -10.84 25.25
CA HIS A 360 -11.34 -9.57 24.52
C HIS A 360 -10.08 -8.81 24.99
N ARG A 361 -9.73 -8.83 26.25
CA ARG A 361 -8.46 -8.24 26.74
C ARG A 361 -7.23 -8.98 26.19
N THR A 362 -7.27 -10.31 26.19
CA THR A 362 -6.20 -11.12 25.58
C THR A 362 -6.05 -10.79 24.08
N ALA A 363 -7.16 -10.71 23.37
CA ALA A 363 -7.18 -10.35 21.96
C ALA A 363 -6.63 -8.93 21.71
N SER A 364 -7.01 -7.94 22.54
CA SER A 364 -6.47 -6.57 22.45
C SER A 364 -4.95 -6.54 22.57
N HIS A 365 -4.40 -7.28 23.54
CA HIS A 365 -2.93 -7.39 23.70
C HIS A 365 -2.24 -8.05 22.52
N HIS A 366 -2.84 -9.09 21.93
CA HIS A 366 -2.28 -9.78 20.77
C HIS A 366 -2.25 -8.89 19.52
N TRP A 367 -3.32 -8.10 19.29
CA TRP A 367 -3.45 -7.24 18.12
C TRP A 367 -2.72 -5.90 18.25
N ARG A 368 -2.28 -5.51 19.45
CA ARG A 368 -1.70 -4.19 19.77
C ARG A 368 -0.64 -3.73 18.76
N ASP A 369 0.27 -4.61 18.38
CA ASP A 369 1.39 -4.28 17.49
C ASP A 369 1.16 -4.77 16.04
N ARG A 370 0.00 -5.36 15.76
CA ARG A 370 -0.34 -5.97 14.46
C ARG A 370 -1.47 -5.25 13.74
N ASP A 371 -2.54 -4.94 14.47
CA ASP A 371 -3.73 -4.28 13.95
C ASP A 371 -4.37 -3.43 15.05
N LEU A 372 -4.13 -2.11 14.98
CA LEU A 372 -4.58 -1.19 16.01
C LEU A 372 -6.11 -1.09 16.09
N GLU A 373 -6.81 -1.21 14.98
CA GLU A 373 -8.28 -1.14 14.95
C GLU A 373 -8.88 -2.32 15.72
N GLU A 374 -8.42 -3.54 15.44
CA GLU A 374 -8.81 -4.73 16.19
C GLU A 374 -8.41 -4.63 17.67
N ALA A 375 -7.22 -4.09 17.98
CA ALA A 375 -6.78 -3.92 19.37
C ALA A 375 -7.68 -2.98 20.16
N VAL A 376 -8.08 -1.86 19.57
CA VAL A 376 -8.97 -0.85 20.18
C VAL A 376 -10.37 -1.43 20.36
N ASP A 377 -10.92 -2.11 19.36
CA ASP A 377 -12.23 -2.72 19.43
C ASP A 377 -12.31 -3.77 20.55
N HIS A 378 -11.29 -4.59 20.64
CA HIS A 378 -11.21 -5.59 21.70
C HIS A 378 -10.99 -4.96 23.09
N ALA A 379 -10.22 -3.88 23.20
CA ALA A 379 -10.08 -3.15 24.46
C ALA A 379 -11.43 -2.57 24.93
N LEU A 380 -12.18 -1.95 24.03
CA LEU A 380 -13.50 -1.37 24.31
C LEU A 380 -14.53 -2.46 24.68
N ALA A 381 -14.60 -3.54 23.92
CA ALA A 381 -15.45 -4.68 24.22
C ALA A 381 -15.07 -5.34 25.55
N GLY A 382 -13.79 -5.44 25.87
CA GLY A 382 -13.29 -5.92 27.14
C GLY A 382 -13.54 -5.00 28.35
N GLY A 383 -14.22 -3.85 28.13
CA GLY A 383 -14.53 -2.87 29.16
C GLY A 383 -13.30 -2.11 29.69
N ARG A 384 -12.31 -1.89 28.83
CA ARG A 384 -11.04 -1.24 29.15
C ARG A 384 -10.76 -0.03 28.23
N PRO A 385 -11.57 1.05 28.30
CA PRO A 385 -11.36 2.23 27.47
C PRO A 385 -10.00 2.92 27.71
N ALA A 386 -9.43 2.82 28.91
CA ALA A 386 -8.07 3.30 29.18
C ALA A 386 -7.01 2.52 28.39
N LEU A 387 -7.19 1.19 28.18
CA LEU A 387 -6.30 0.40 27.35
C LEU A 387 -6.44 0.79 25.86
N ALA A 388 -7.67 1.06 25.41
CA ALA A 388 -7.89 1.58 24.05
C ALA A 388 -7.17 2.93 23.84
N ALA A 389 -7.33 3.87 24.75
CA ALA A 389 -6.62 5.14 24.69
C ALA A 389 -5.10 4.97 24.69
N GLN A 390 -4.58 4.04 25.50
CA GLN A 390 -3.15 3.72 25.53
C GLN A 390 -2.67 3.14 24.18
N CYS A 391 -3.36 2.16 23.60
CA CYS A 391 -2.99 1.58 22.29
C CYS A 391 -2.94 2.66 21.20
N ILE A 392 -3.95 3.54 21.14
CA ILE A 392 -4.00 4.67 20.19
C ILE A 392 -2.80 5.60 20.42
N SER A 393 -2.54 5.94 21.68
CA SER A 393 -1.47 6.86 22.06
C SER A 393 -0.07 6.33 21.78
N GLU A 394 0.15 5.04 21.71
CA GLU A 394 1.46 4.45 21.41
C GLU A 394 1.75 4.34 19.92
N GLN A 395 0.73 4.19 19.06
CA GLN A 395 0.90 3.95 17.63
C GLN A 395 0.53 5.14 16.73
N TRP A 396 0.11 6.26 17.31
CA TRP A 396 -0.40 7.40 16.54
C TRP A 396 0.58 7.90 15.47
N ILE A 397 1.89 7.93 15.77
CA ILE A 397 2.90 8.46 14.84
C ILE A 397 3.02 7.60 13.59
N GLU A 398 2.95 6.27 13.73
CA GLU A 398 2.95 5.33 12.61
C GLU A 398 1.74 5.56 11.69
N LEU A 399 0.55 5.78 12.25
CA LEU A 399 -0.66 6.10 11.49
C LEU A 399 -0.55 7.45 10.76
N VAL A 400 -0.07 8.47 11.46
CA VAL A 400 0.13 9.81 10.88
C VAL A 400 1.11 9.75 9.71
N LEU A 401 2.24 9.11 9.90
CA LEU A 401 3.28 8.99 8.88
C LEU A 401 2.85 8.14 7.68
N ARG A 402 1.91 7.21 7.85
CA ARG A 402 1.25 6.47 6.76
C ARG A 402 0.14 7.28 6.06
N GLY A 403 -0.17 8.48 6.52
CA GLY A 403 -1.28 9.28 6.02
C GLY A 403 -2.67 8.82 6.50
N GLN A 404 -2.73 8.00 7.54
CA GLN A 404 -3.96 7.41 8.10
C GLN A 404 -4.54 8.25 9.25
N HIS A 405 -4.41 9.57 9.20
CA HIS A 405 -4.94 10.46 10.23
C HIS A 405 -6.47 10.40 10.36
N ALA A 406 -7.19 10.08 9.29
CA ALA A 406 -8.64 9.87 9.34
C ALA A 406 -9.01 8.63 10.20
N LEU A 407 -8.24 7.54 10.08
CA LEU A 407 -8.40 6.37 10.93
C LEU A 407 -8.06 6.71 12.38
N LEU A 408 -6.95 7.40 12.63
CA LEU A 408 -6.56 7.86 13.97
C LEU A 408 -7.68 8.69 14.62
N LEU A 409 -8.25 9.65 13.88
CA LEU A 409 -9.37 10.46 14.36
C LEU A 409 -10.59 9.59 14.69
N SER A 410 -10.95 8.66 13.81
CA SER A 410 -12.05 7.71 14.02
C SER A 410 -11.85 6.90 15.31
N LEU A 411 -10.65 6.39 15.53
CA LEU A 411 -10.32 5.60 16.72
C LEU A 411 -10.44 6.46 18.02
N CYS A 412 -9.93 7.69 18.01
CA CYS A 412 -10.06 8.60 19.14
C CYS A 412 -11.53 8.88 19.48
N LEU A 413 -12.38 9.09 18.47
CA LEU A 413 -13.81 9.38 18.65
C LEU A 413 -14.65 8.16 19.09
N ARG A 414 -14.14 6.95 18.97
CA ARG A 414 -14.81 5.70 19.43
C ARG A 414 -14.64 5.45 20.93
N VAL A 415 -13.69 6.11 21.58
CA VAL A 415 -13.47 5.95 23.02
C VAL A 415 -14.60 6.64 23.79
N PRO A 416 -15.33 5.92 24.67
CA PRO A 416 -16.52 6.49 25.34
C PRO A 416 -16.17 7.41 26.50
N PRO A 417 -17.10 8.33 26.91
CA PRO A 417 -16.96 9.12 28.12
C PRO A 417 -16.69 8.25 29.36
N PRO A 418 -15.94 8.75 30.37
CA PRO A 418 -15.26 10.04 30.40
C PRO A 418 -13.89 10.06 29.70
N PHE A 419 -13.47 8.94 29.07
CA PHE A 419 -12.14 8.76 28.47
C PHE A 419 -11.98 9.48 27.12
N ASP A 420 -13.07 9.90 26.47
CA ASP A 420 -13.06 10.75 25.27
C ASP A 420 -12.46 12.14 25.54
N GLU A 421 -12.47 12.59 26.79
CA GLU A 421 -11.82 13.82 27.24
C GLU A 421 -10.42 13.59 27.82
N ASN A 422 -9.83 12.40 27.57
CA ASN A 422 -8.45 12.14 27.97
C ASN A 422 -7.50 13.16 27.32
N PRO A 423 -6.60 13.82 28.05
CA PRO A 423 -5.71 14.85 27.53
C PRO A 423 -4.87 14.37 26.33
N ASP A 424 -4.34 13.13 26.39
CA ASP A 424 -3.54 12.57 25.30
C ASP A 424 -4.39 12.41 24.01
N LEU A 425 -5.61 11.89 24.10
CA LEU A 425 -6.51 11.75 22.96
C LEU A 425 -6.89 13.11 22.36
N LEU A 426 -7.12 14.12 23.18
CA LEU A 426 -7.40 15.48 22.70
C LEU A 426 -6.22 16.05 21.92
N LEU A 427 -4.95 15.78 22.33
CA LEU A 427 -3.78 16.16 21.55
C LEU A 427 -3.72 15.40 20.21
N LEU A 428 -4.05 14.11 20.18
CA LEU A 428 -4.08 13.35 18.93
C LEU A 428 -5.19 13.84 17.98
N VAL A 429 -6.35 14.23 18.51
CA VAL A 429 -7.38 14.90 17.71
C VAL A 429 -6.85 16.24 17.18
N ALA A 430 -6.07 17.00 17.96
CA ALA A 430 -5.44 18.23 17.48
C ALA A 430 -4.46 17.96 16.33
N VAL A 431 -3.63 16.90 16.42
CA VAL A 431 -2.75 16.46 15.31
C VAL A 431 -3.58 16.21 14.05
N CYS A 432 -4.66 15.42 14.15
CA CYS A 432 -5.52 15.14 13.01
C CYS A 432 -6.11 16.42 12.38
N ARG A 433 -6.61 17.34 13.21
CA ARG A 433 -7.16 18.62 12.72
C ARG A 433 -6.12 19.50 12.06
N TYR A 434 -4.90 19.53 12.58
CA TYR A 434 -3.78 20.22 11.95
C TYR A 434 -3.48 19.65 10.56
N LEU A 435 -3.41 18.33 10.44
CA LEU A 435 -3.16 17.63 9.17
C LEU A 435 -4.30 17.77 8.13
N GLU A 436 -5.53 17.98 8.61
CA GLU A 436 -6.68 18.34 7.77
C GLU A 436 -6.63 19.80 7.27
N GLY A 437 -5.61 20.58 7.65
CA GLY A 437 -5.50 22.00 7.30
C GLY A 437 -6.39 22.91 8.11
N ASN A 438 -6.82 22.48 9.31
CA ASN A 438 -7.67 23.27 10.22
C ASN A 438 -6.94 23.66 11.52
N PRO A 439 -5.99 24.61 11.47
CA PRO A 439 -5.17 24.99 12.62
C PRO A 439 -5.99 25.60 13.77
N VAL A 440 -7.12 26.24 13.46
CA VAL A 440 -8.01 26.85 14.48
C VAL A 440 -8.63 25.77 15.36
N GLN A 441 -9.12 24.70 14.76
CA GLN A 441 -9.67 23.58 15.50
C GLN A 441 -8.57 22.80 16.25
N ALA A 442 -7.38 22.69 15.66
CA ALA A 442 -6.23 22.09 16.33
C ALA A 442 -5.86 22.85 17.60
N ASP A 443 -5.72 24.18 17.54
CA ASP A 443 -5.42 25.03 18.71
C ASP A 443 -6.50 24.91 19.81
N LEU A 444 -7.78 24.87 19.42
CA LEU A 444 -8.89 24.65 20.36
C LEU A 444 -8.72 23.33 21.13
N GLN A 445 -8.35 22.24 20.44
CA GLN A 445 -8.16 20.94 21.08
C GLN A 445 -6.92 20.94 21.99
N VAL A 446 -5.83 21.60 21.60
CA VAL A 446 -4.63 21.78 22.45
C VAL A 446 -5.00 22.51 23.75
N ARG A 447 -5.77 23.60 23.67
CA ARG A 447 -6.24 24.34 24.89
C ARG A 447 -7.15 23.49 25.76
N ARG A 448 -8.02 22.66 25.14
CA ARG A 448 -8.87 21.72 25.90
C ARG A 448 -8.03 20.67 26.61
N ALA A 449 -7.05 20.08 25.90
CA ALA A 449 -6.13 19.11 26.48
C ALA A 449 -5.36 19.69 27.67
N HIS A 450 -4.82 20.91 27.54
CA HIS A 450 -4.12 21.62 28.62
C HIS A 450 -5.00 21.84 29.84
N ALA A 451 -6.24 22.31 29.62
CA ALA A 451 -7.18 22.55 30.69
C ALA A 451 -7.58 21.23 31.41
N ARG A 452 -7.75 20.16 30.69
CA ARG A 452 -8.04 18.83 31.26
C ARG A 452 -6.87 18.25 32.02
N ALA A 453 -5.65 18.35 31.49
CA ALA A 453 -4.45 17.84 32.14
C ALA A 453 -4.18 18.55 33.51
N ALA A 454 -4.60 19.80 33.64
CA ALA A 454 -4.53 20.54 34.90
C ALA A 454 -5.55 20.04 35.94
N ALA A 455 -6.70 19.48 35.51
CA ALA A 455 -7.77 19.01 36.40
C ALA A 455 -7.64 17.51 36.72
N ASP A 456 -7.19 16.71 35.72
CA ASP A 456 -7.06 15.25 35.81
C ASP A 456 -5.78 14.84 35.06
N PRO A 457 -4.72 14.41 35.77
CA PRO A 457 -3.44 14.15 35.16
C PRO A 457 -3.53 13.06 34.05
N PRO A 458 -2.69 13.17 33.01
CA PRO A 458 -2.68 12.21 31.91
C PRO A 458 -2.52 10.76 32.39
N VAL A 459 -3.18 9.83 31.73
CA VAL A 459 -3.07 8.39 32.04
C VAL A 459 -1.69 7.84 31.64
N THR A 460 -1.05 8.54 30.70
CA THR A 460 0.32 8.25 30.24
C THR A 460 1.37 9.06 31.04
N ASP A 461 2.64 8.85 30.71
CA ASP A 461 3.74 9.63 31.30
C ASP A 461 3.51 11.15 31.11
N GLY A 462 3.46 11.90 32.23
CA GLY A 462 3.25 13.34 32.16
C GLY A 462 4.29 14.10 31.33
N GLY A 463 5.52 13.59 31.24
CA GLY A 463 6.57 14.11 30.36
C GLY A 463 6.21 13.98 28.87
N ARG A 464 5.59 12.86 28.47
CA ARG A 464 5.09 12.65 27.11
C ARG A 464 4.03 13.67 26.71
N PHE A 465 3.04 13.90 27.58
CA PHE A 465 1.98 14.89 27.32
C PHE A 465 2.56 16.28 27.09
N VAL A 466 3.47 16.74 27.98
CA VAL A 466 4.13 18.04 27.88
C VAL A 466 4.92 18.16 26.59
N LEU A 467 5.64 17.10 26.19
CA LEU A 467 6.41 17.08 24.95
C LEU A 467 5.49 17.21 23.73
N LEU A 468 4.42 16.42 23.66
CA LEU A 468 3.49 16.42 22.53
C LEU A 468 2.73 17.75 22.43
N GLU A 469 2.26 18.29 23.55
CA GLU A 469 1.64 19.62 23.61
C GLU A 469 2.57 20.70 23.11
N SER A 470 3.82 20.70 23.57
CA SER A 470 4.82 21.68 23.17
C SER A 470 5.18 21.59 21.69
N LEU A 471 5.28 20.38 21.14
CA LEU A 471 5.48 20.16 19.70
C LEU A 471 4.30 20.67 18.86
N LEU A 472 3.07 20.41 19.29
CA LEU A 472 1.90 20.92 18.58
C LEU A 472 1.81 22.44 18.62
N ARG A 473 2.10 23.07 19.77
CA ARG A 473 2.19 24.53 19.88
C ARG A 473 3.27 25.10 18.97
N LEU A 474 4.39 24.39 18.85
CA LEU A 474 5.47 24.76 17.94
C LEU A 474 5.01 24.69 16.47
N LEU A 475 4.38 23.56 16.05
CA LEU A 475 3.88 23.36 14.69
C LEU A 475 2.74 24.32 14.32
N LEU A 476 1.90 24.68 15.27
CA LEU A 476 0.84 25.68 15.10
C LEU A 476 1.38 27.12 15.08
N ALA A 477 2.67 27.30 15.33
CA ALA A 477 3.37 28.60 15.39
C ALA A 477 2.67 29.60 16.32
N VAL A 478 2.04 29.12 17.39
CA VAL A 478 1.20 29.95 18.29
C VAL A 478 1.96 31.14 18.86
N ASP A 479 3.28 30.96 19.07
CA ASP A 479 4.15 31.99 19.67
C ASP A 479 5.50 32.14 18.94
N ALA A 480 5.70 31.50 17.78
CA ALA A 480 6.96 31.55 17.04
C ALA A 480 6.83 32.42 15.78
N PRO A 481 7.61 33.51 15.65
CA PRO A 481 7.47 34.44 14.53
C PRO A 481 8.01 33.88 13.22
N ASP A 482 8.91 32.91 13.25
CA ASP A 482 9.55 32.32 12.06
C ASP A 482 10.11 30.91 12.32
N LEU A 483 10.60 30.29 11.25
CA LEU A 483 11.15 28.94 11.28
C LEU A 483 12.40 28.82 12.17
N VAL A 484 13.21 29.87 12.31
CA VAL A 484 14.43 29.87 13.12
C VAL A 484 14.06 29.79 14.61
N GLU A 485 13.10 30.59 15.03
CA GLU A 485 12.58 30.55 16.41
C GLU A 485 11.89 29.22 16.72
N MET A 486 11.16 28.64 15.75
CA MET A 486 10.59 27.30 15.87
C MET A 486 11.68 26.24 16.10
N ALA A 487 12.75 26.27 15.31
CA ALA A 487 13.88 25.34 15.45
C ALA A 487 14.61 25.50 16.79
N ARG A 488 14.81 26.75 17.25
CA ARG A 488 15.42 27.05 18.54
C ARG A 488 14.59 26.48 19.71
N ARG A 489 13.29 26.73 19.71
CA ARG A 489 12.37 26.18 20.73
C ARG A 489 12.28 24.65 20.68
N GLY A 490 12.24 24.08 19.48
CA GLY A 490 12.30 22.63 19.30
C GLY A 490 13.53 22.00 19.95
N ARG A 491 14.71 22.60 19.76
CA ARG A 491 15.95 22.15 20.38
C ARG A 491 15.90 22.26 21.94
N GLU A 492 15.27 23.28 22.46
CA GLU A 492 15.10 23.46 23.92
C GLU A 492 14.22 22.35 24.51
N LEU A 493 13.20 21.90 23.78
CA LEU A 493 12.32 20.80 24.21
C LEU A 493 13.06 19.47 24.35
N LEU A 494 14.12 19.26 23.58
CA LEU A 494 14.95 18.05 23.62
C LEU A 494 16.16 18.16 24.55
N SER A 495 16.28 19.24 25.34
CA SER A 495 17.40 19.44 26.26
C SER A 495 17.39 18.42 27.41
N PRO A 496 18.56 18.01 27.95
CA PRO A 496 18.64 17.12 29.10
C PRO A 496 17.94 17.76 30.32
N GLY A 497 16.84 17.19 30.73
CA GLY A 497 15.99 17.68 31.83
C GLY A 497 14.50 17.74 31.49
N SER A 498 14.12 17.71 30.23
CA SER A 498 12.74 17.56 29.76
C SER A 498 12.36 16.11 29.43
N ALA A 499 13.24 15.13 29.76
CA ALA A 499 13.17 13.77 29.30
C ALA A 499 11.89 13.06 29.77
N THR A 500 11.05 12.69 28.82
CA THR A 500 10.05 11.65 29.00
C THR A 500 10.74 10.28 29.00
N THR A 501 10.16 9.30 29.68
CA THR A 501 10.59 7.89 29.63
C THR A 501 10.02 7.16 28.38
N ASP A 502 9.21 7.86 27.58
CA ASP A 502 8.59 7.31 26.37
C ASP A 502 9.52 7.51 25.15
N ASP A 503 10.23 6.46 24.79
CA ASP A 503 11.13 6.45 23.61
C ASP A 503 10.39 6.77 22.31
N THR A 504 9.10 6.41 22.17
CA THR A 504 8.32 6.66 20.95
C THR A 504 8.00 8.15 20.78
N ALA A 505 7.62 8.81 21.87
CA ALA A 505 7.39 10.24 21.86
C ALA A 505 8.70 11.01 21.61
N THR A 506 9.78 10.57 22.23
CA THR A 506 11.13 11.14 22.01
C THR A 506 11.57 11.02 20.55
N ALA A 507 11.44 9.82 19.96
CA ALA A 507 11.79 9.62 18.55
C ALA A 507 10.94 10.49 17.60
N GLY A 508 9.64 10.65 17.88
CA GLY A 508 8.79 11.55 17.11
C GLY A 508 9.21 13.03 17.22
N ALA A 509 9.58 13.45 18.42
CA ALA A 509 10.09 14.80 18.66
C ALA A 509 11.42 15.06 17.99
N GLU A 510 12.37 14.12 18.07
CA GLU A 510 13.67 14.19 17.40
C GLU A 510 13.50 14.26 15.88
N TYR A 511 12.55 13.50 15.29
CA TYR A 511 12.23 13.58 13.87
C TYR A 511 11.76 14.98 13.47
N ILE A 512 10.77 15.55 14.17
CA ILE A 512 10.21 16.89 13.86
C ILE A 512 11.25 17.97 14.05
N VAL A 513 11.96 17.96 15.17
CA VAL A 513 12.99 18.98 15.48
C VAL A 513 14.19 18.83 14.56
N GLY A 514 14.58 17.58 14.24
CA GLY A 514 15.64 17.29 13.27
C GLY A 514 15.35 17.89 11.90
N GLN A 515 14.11 17.74 11.40
CA GLN A 515 13.67 18.38 10.15
C GLN A 515 13.78 19.90 10.23
N LEU A 516 13.26 20.53 11.30
CA LEU A 516 13.29 21.98 11.45
C LEU A 516 14.74 22.51 11.46
N LEU A 517 15.64 21.85 12.19
CA LEU A 517 17.05 22.23 12.23
C LEU A 517 17.74 22.09 10.86
N CYS A 518 17.47 21.03 10.13
CA CYS A 518 17.98 20.88 8.77
C CYS A 518 17.49 22.00 7.83
N ARG A 519 16.22 22.41 7.95
CA ARG A 519 15.62 23.50 7.16
C ARG A 519 16.20 24.87 7.45
N VAL A 520 16.56 25.15 8.71
CA VAL A 520 17.20 26.44 9.07
C VAL A 520 18.72 26.47 8.86
N GLY A 521 19.32 25.34 8.42
CA GLY A 521 20.74 25.26 8.12
C GLY A 521 21.60 24.69 9.25
N GLU A 522 21.04 24.35 10.43
CA GLU A 522 21.73 23.66 11.53
C GLU A 522 21.85 22.14 11.25
N ARG A 523 22.43 21.81 10.09
CA ARG A 523 22.40 20.46 9.50
C ARG A 523 23.05 19.40 10.37
N ALA A 524 24.19 19.71 11.02
CA ALA A 524 24.90 18.73 11.84
C ALA A 524 24.03 18.23 13.00
N THR A 525 23.37 19.15 13.71
CA THR A 525 22.47 18.82 14.83
C THR A 525 21.20 18.13 14.31
N GLY A 526 20.61 18.63 13.21
CA GLY A 526 19.42 18.05 12.62
C GLY A 526 19.62 16.60 12.14
N VAL A 527 20.74 16.32 11.46
CA VAL A 527 21.11 14.97 11.03
C VAL A 527 21.29 14.05 12.24
N ALA A 528 21.99 14.49 13.28
CA ALA A 528 22.20 13.70 14.49
C ALA A 528 20.85 13.31 15.16
N LEU A 529 19.88 14.21 15.21
CA LEU A 529 18.54 13.93 15.74
C LEU A 529 17.76 12.96 14.84
N LEU A 530 17.82 13.13 13.52
CA LEU A 530 17.16 12.20 12.60
C LEU A 530 17.76 10.79 12.69
N GLU A 531 19.07 10.64 12.86
CA GLU A 531 19.75 9.36 13.06
C GLU A 531 19.41 8.74 14.42
N ALA A 532 19.32 9.53 15.49
CA ALA A 532 18.88 9.07 16.81
C ALA A 532 17.43 8.56 16.75
N SER A 533 16.53 9.34 16.17
CA SER A 533 15.13 8.94 15.93
C SER A 533 15.04 7.63 15.11
N ALA A 534 15.80 7.50 14.01
CA ALA A 534 15.82 6.29 13.19
C ALA A 534 16.32 5.07 13.98
N THR A 535 17.27 5.25 14.89
CA THR A 535 17.79 4.20 15.78
C THR A 535 16.73 3.70 16.74
N ILE A 536 16.02 4.62 17.42
CA ILE A 536 14.90 4.27 18.30
C ILE A 536 13.78 3.60 17.50
N ALA A 537 13.42 4.16 16.35
CA ALA A 537 12.39 3.62 15.47
C ALA A 537 12.70 2.18 15.04
N THR A 538 13.98 1.87 14.75
CA THR A 538 14.43 0.52 14.41
C THR A 538 14.28 -0.43 15.59
N SER A 539 14.72 -0.03 16.78
CA SER A 539 14.63 -0.86 17.99
C SER A 539 13.19 -1.15 18.41
N ARG A 540 12.28 -0.20 18.18
CA ARG A 540 10.86 -0.28 18.51
C ARG A 540 9.98 -0.77 17.35
N ARG A 541 10.58 -1.16 16.21
CA ARG A 541 9.88 -1.61 14.98
C ARG A 541 8.90 -0.58 14.40
N MET A 542 9.18 0.70 14.58
CA MET A 542 8.41 1.81 14.03
C MET A 542 8.84 2.07 12.58
N THR A 543 8.33 1.27 11.67
CA THR A 543 8.82 1.23 10.28
C THR A 543 8.54 2.52 9.52
N ALA A 544 7.37 3.16 9.72
CA ALA A 544 7.04 4.40 9.04
C ALA A 544 7.92 5.56 9.52
N LEU A 545 8.19 5.66 10.82
CA LEU A 545 9.08 6.69 11.37
C LEU A 545 10.53 6.51 10.88
N ARG A 546 11.03 5.27 10.86
CA ARG A 546 12.37 4.99 10.34
C ARG A 546 12.49 5.39 8.86
N LEU A 547 11.52 5.01 8.03
CA LEU A 547 11.51 5.40 6.61
C LEU A 547 11.39 6.91 6.42
N ALA A 548 10.62 7.59 7.27
CA ALA A 548 10.51 9.05 7.25
C ALA A 548 11.85 9.73 7.57
N CYS A 549 12.56 9.26 8.60
CA CYS A 549 13.90 9.73 8.94
C CYS A 549 14.88 9.50 7.78
N GLU A 550 14.91 8.30 7.22
CA GLU A 550 15.81 7.97 6.09
C GLU A 550 15.47 8.78 4.83
N ALA A 551 14.19 9.11 4.59
CA ALA A 551 13.77 9.97 3.49
C ALA A 551 14.30 11.40 3.65
N GLU A 552 14.20 11.98 4.85
CA GLU A 552 14.77 13.30 5.15
C GLU A 552 16.29 13.30 5.06
N LEU A 553 16.95 12.28 5.61
CA LEU A 553 18.38 12.10 5.50
C LEU A 553 18.86 11.97 4.04
N ALA A 554 18.06 11.34 3.16
CA ALA A 554 18.35 11.26 1.74
C ALA A 554 18.28 12.65 1.07
N LEU A 555 17.28 13.47 1.42
CA LEU A 555 17.17 14.84 0.92
C LEU A 555 18.32 15.72 1.40
N VAL A 556 18.67 15.66 2.68
CA VAL A 556 19.81 16.39 3.25
C VAL A 556 21.13 15.97 2.58
N ALA A 557 21.35 14.66 2.43
CA ALA A 557 22.55 14.13 1.77
C ALA A 557 22.68 14.62 0.33
N SER A 558 21.56 14.73 -0.42
CA SER A 558 21.57 15.22 -1.81
C SER A 558 22.06 16.66 -1.93
N THR A 559 21.88 17.47 -0.89
CA THR A 559 22.27 18.89 -0.86
C THR A 559 23.62 19.15 -0.18
N VAL A 560 24.09 18.24 0.67
CA VAL A 560 25.31 18.43 1.47
C VAL A 560 26.46 17.54 1.01
N ASP A 561 26.23 16.23 0.86
CA ASP A 561 27.26 15.24 0.56
C ASP A 561 27.37 14.94 -0.94
N GLY A 562 26.37 15.32 -1.71
CA GLY A 562 26.28 15.13 -3.14
C GLY A 562 25.06 14.31 -3.58
N VAL A 563 24.69 14.52 -4.85
CA VAL A 563 23.48 13.92 -5.41
C VAL A 563 23.55 12.39 -5.47
N GLY A 564 24.71 11.80 -5.60
CA GLY A 564 24.91 10.35 -5.59
C GLY A 564 24.60 9.70 -4.25
N ALA A 565 25.03 10.31 -3.15
CA ALA A 565 24.76 9.85 -1.79
C ALA A 565 23.25 9.92 -1.49
N GLY A 566 22.62 11.06 -1.81
CA GLY A 566 21.17 11.25 -1.69
C GLY A 566 20.38 10.24 -2.52
N ARG A 567 20.77 10.02 -3.78
CA ARG A 567 20.17 9.04 -4.69
C ARG A 567 20.20 7.62 -4.12
N THR A 568 21.34 7.20 -3.60
CA THR A 568 21.53 5.85 -3.05
C THR A 568 20.64 5.60 -1.83
N ARG A 569 20.55 6.58 -0.91
CA ARG A 569 19.65 6.51 0.25
C ARG A 569 18.18 6.50 -0.20
N ALA A 570 17.81 7.42 -1.08
CA ALA A 570 16.45 7.58 -1.56
C ALA A 570 15.92 6.31 -2.25
N ARG A 571 16.71 5.64 -3.09
CA ARG A 571 16.33 4.37 -3.73
C ARG A 571 16.01 3.31 -2.70
N ARG A 572 16.86 3.11 -1.69
CA ARG A 572 16.59 2.14 -0.62
C ARG A 572 15.26 2.41 0.10
N VAL A 573 14.95 3.67 0.39
CA VAL A 573 13.68 4.06 1.00
C VAL A 573 12.49 3.70 0.10
N LEU A 574 12.59 4.00 -1.20
CA LEU A 574 11.49 3.73 -2.14
C LEU A 574 11.31 2.25 -2.43
N ASP A 575 12.39 1.48 -2.52
CA ASP A 575 12.34 0.03 -2.71
C ASP A 575 11.67 -0.65 -1.51
N GLU A 576 12.02 -0.26 -0.29
CA GLU A 576 11.39 -0.77 0.91
C GLU A 576 9.92 -0.33 1.02
N ALA A 577 9.61 0.94 0.76
CA ALA A 577 8.24 1.43 0.72
C ALA A 577 7.39 0.70 -0.33
N ALA A 578 8.00 0.29 -1.45
CA ALA A 578 7.32 -0.49 -2.48
C ALA A 578 6.93 -1.90 -1.97
N THR A 579 7.84 -2.57 -1.25
CA THR A 579 7.54 -3.89 -0.67
C THR A 579 6.42 -3.85 0.37
N LEU A 580 6.26 -2.70 1.05
CA LEU A 580 5.23 -2.46 2.06
C LEU A 580 3.91 -1.91 1.49
N GLY A 581 3.84 -1.64 0.18
CA GLY A 581 2.67 -1.02 -0.44
C GLY A 581 2.50 0.48 -0.11
N TRP A 582 3.55 1.16 0.37
CA TRP A 582 3.50 2.56 0.83
C TRP A 582 4.03 3.57 -0.20
N GLN A 583 4.01 3.21 -1.50
CA GLN A 583 4.51 4.10 -2.57
C GLN A 583 3.78 5.44 -2.63
N SER A 584 2.58 5.55 -2.06
CA SER A 584 1.78 6.79 -2.00
C SER A 584 1.90 7.56 -0.70
N ALA A 585 2.65 7.06 0.30
CA ALA A 585 2.81 7.76 1.57
C ALA A 585 3.52 9.11 1.39
N ALA A 586 3.00 10.17 2.03
CA ALA A 586 3.58 11.52 1.95
C ALA A 586 4.97 11.58 2.58
N THR A 587 5.23 10.76 3.59
CA THR A 587 6.48 10.70 4.35
C THR A 587 7.71 10.29 3.54
N ILE A 588 7.53 9.65 2.38
CA ILE A 588 8.65 9.34 1.48
C ILE A 588 8.92 10.46 0.45
N SER A 589 8.13 11.55 0.45
CA SER A 589 8.29 12.66 -0.50
C SER A 589 9.68 13.30 -0.48
N PRO A 590 10.38 13.45 0.68
CA PRO A 590 11.77 13.93 0.70
C PRO A 590 12.71 13.05 -0.13
N ALA A 591 12.57 11.72 -0.06
CA ALA A 591 13.38 10.80 -0.86
C ALA A 591 13.03 10.91 -2.36
N VAL A 592 11.74 11.08 -2.71
CA VAL A 592 11.32 11.31 -4.09
C VAL A 592 11.92 12.60 -4.64
N LEU A 593 11.95 13.68 -3.85
CA LEU A 593 12.58 14.97 -4.23
C LEU A 593 14.09 14.82 -4.40
N ALA A 594 14.76 14.06 -3.53
CA ALA A 594 16.19 13.77 -3.67
C ALA A 594 16.51 13.02 -4.99
N LEU A 595 15.66 12.07 -5.40
CA LEU A 595 15.79 11.42 -6.71
C LEU A 595 15.49 12.36 -7.87
N ALA A 596 14.48 13.23 -7.74
CA ALA A 596 14.18 14.23 -8.76
C ALA A 596 15.37 15.17 -8.99
N ARG A 597 16.02 15.63 -7.92
CA ARG A 597 17.25 16.44 -8.02
C ARG A 597 18.37 15.68 -8.69
N ALA A 598 18.59 14.41 -8.30
CA ALA A 598 19.62 13.59 -8.93
C ALA A 598 19.35 13.33 -10.43
N ALA A 599 18.10 13.18 -10.85
CA ALA A 599 17.74 13.07 -12.26
C ALA A 599 18.01 14.39 -13.01
N PHE A 600 17.64 15.53 -12.42
CA PHE A 600 17.93 16.85 -12.98
C PHE A 600 19.42 17.08 -13.19
N GLU A 601 20.25 16.75 -12.20
CA GLU A 601 21.71 16.95 -12.30
C GLU A 601 22.37 16.02 -13.34
N ARG A 602 21.74 14.87 -13.66
CA ARG A 602 22.18 13.99 -14.75
C ARG A 602 21.65 14.40 -16.12
N ASP A 603 20.86 15.47 -16.18
CA ASP A 603 20.19 15.94 -17.39
C ASP A 603 19.05 15.01 -17.89
N ASP A 604 18.45 14.24 -16.99
CA ASP A 604 17.23 13.45 -17.28
C ASP A 604 16.00 14.26 -16.87
N LEU A 605 15.59 15.18 -17.77
CA LEU A 605 14.54 16.15 -17.46
C LEU A 605 13.14 15.51 -17.33
N ASP A 606 12.87 14.41 -18.04
CA ASP A 606 11.59 13.73 -17.98
C ASP A 606 11.43 12.97 -16.66
N GLU A 607 12.45 12.23 -16.21
CA GLU A 607 12.49 11.61 -14.89
C GLU A 607 12.38 12.66 -13.78
N ALA A 608 13.17 13.75 -13.89
CA ALA A 608 13.17 14.84 -12.92
C ALA A 608 11.79 15.49 -12.79
N ARG A 609 11.14 15.79 -13.91
CA ARG A 609 9.77 16.35 -13.95
C ARG A 609 8.77 15.43 -13.28
N THR A 610 8.78 14.15 -13.65
CA THR A 610 7.85 13.15 -13.12
C THR A 610 7.99 13.00 -11.62
N LEU A 611 9.21 12.89 -11.12
CA LEU A 611 9.49 12.73 -9.69
C LEU A 611 9.19 14.01 -8.90
N ALA A 612 9.56 15.19 -9.41
CA ALA A 612 9.27 16.46 -8.76
C ALA A 612 7.75 16.74 -8.67
N ALA A 613 7.01 16.47 -9.74
CA ALA A 613 5.53 16.56 -9.75
C ALA A 613 4.92 15.55 -8.76
N ARG A 614 5.44 14.33 -8.71
CA ARG A 614 5.03 13.31 -7.75
C ARG A 614 5.30 13.74 -6.30
N SER A 615 6.43 14.38 -6.02
CA SER A 615 6.72 14.93 -4.69
C SER A 615 5.75 16.06 -4.34
N ALA A 616 5.53 17.01 -5.25
CA ALA A 616 4.63 18.14 -5.05
C ALA A 616 3.16 17.73 -4.79
N SER A 617 2.67 16.68 -5.48
CA SER A 617 1.29 16.19 -5.35
C SER A 617 1.01 15.41 -4.08
N ARG A 618 2.03 14.85 -3.44
CA ARG A 618 1.93 13.98 -2.25
C ARG A 618 2.12 14.70 -0.93
N ASN A 619 2.66 15.90 -0.98
CA ASN A 619 2.89 16.67 0.22
C ASN A 619 1.56 17.00 0.90
N GLN A 620 1.51 16.77 2.21
CA GLN A 620 0.38 17.19 3.01
C GLN A 620 0.19 18.71 2.88
N PRO A 621 -1.04 19.23 3.01
CA PRO A 621 -1.29 20.67 2.97
C PRO A 621 -0.39 21.48 3.89
N THR A 622 0.05 20.85 4.98
CA THR A 622 0.91 21.40 6.03
C THR A 622 2.41 21.32 5.71
N ASP A 623 2.86 20.50 4.76
CA ASP A 623 4.28 20.44 4.39
C ASP A 623 4.61 21.44 3.28
N HIS A 624 4.67 22.69 3.73
CA HIS A 624 4.89 23.84 2.87
C HIS A 624 6.28 23.86 2.24
N TYR A 625 7.31 23.51 3.01
CA TYR A 625 8.70 23.52 2.56
C TYR A 625 8.96 22.57 1.36
N LEU A 626 8.59 21.30 1.49
CA LEU A 626 8.79 20.32 0.41
C LEU A 626 8.04 20.68 -0.87
N ARG A 627 6.84 21.23 -0.73
CA ARG A 627 6.05 21.68 -1.87
C ARG A 627 6.75 22.83 -2.62
N VAL A 628 7.28 23.81 -1.88
CA VAL A 628 8.03 24.93 -2.46
C VAL A 628 9.30 24.43 -3.13
N CYS A 629 10.07 23.56 -2.49
CA CYS A 629 11.27 22.96 -3.08
C CYS A 629 10.96 22.15 -4.36
N SER A 630 9.85 21.38 -4.36
CA SER A 630 9.42 20.63 -5.54
C SER A 630 8.97 21.56 -6.68
N GLN A 631 8.26 22.65 -6.37
CA GLN A 631 7.88 23.66 -7.35
C GLN A 631 9.07 24.43 -7.91
N ALA A 632 10.07 24.72 -7.07
CA ALA A 632 11.32 25.35 -7.52
C ALA A 632 12.06 24.45 -8.50
N LEU A 633 12.20 23.15 -8.18
CA LEU A 633 12.82 22.20 -9.10
C LEU A 633 12.02 22.05 -10.42
N LEU A 634 10.67 22.03 -10.36
CA LEU A 634 9.83 22.00 -11.57
C LEU A 634 10.05 23.23 -12.44
N LEU A 635 10.24 24.41 -11.84
CA LEU A 635 10.59 25.63 -12.58
C LEU A 635 11.96 25.48 -13.23
N GLU A 636 12.97 24.97 -12.52
CA GLU A 636 14.31 24.71 -13.08
C GLU A 636 14.26 23.72 -14.25
N VAL A 637 13.46 22.65 -14.12
CA VAL A 637 13.26 21.65 -15.19
C VAL A 637 12.59 22.30 -16.42
N ALA A 638 11.55 23.12 -16.22
CA ALA A 638 10.85 23.78 -17.31
C ALA A 638 11.76 24.80 -18.05
N LEU A 639 12.56 25.56 -17.30
CA LEU A 639 13.57 26.47 -17.87
C LEU A 639 14.62 25.70 -18.68
N ALA A 640 15.06 24.57 -18.15
CA ALA A 640 16.05 23.71 -18.79
C ALA A 640 15.52 23.05 -20.08
N ALA A 641 14.22 22.68 -20.10
CA ALA A 641 13.54 22.12 -21.27
C ALA A 641 13.16 23.16 -22.33
N GLY A 642 13.29 24.47 -22.03
CA GLY A 642 12.86 25.55 -22.92
C GLY A 642 11.33 25.64 -23.06
N GLU A 643 10.58 25.34 -22.01
CA GLU A 643 9.12 25.36 -21.97
C GLU A 643 8.57 26.56 -21.15
N PRO A 644 8.59 27.78 -21.69
CA PRO A 644 8.27 28.99 -20.93
C PRO A 644 6.80 29.05 -20.46
N ALA A 645 5.85 28.56 -21.23
CA ALA A 645 4.43 28.64 -20.89
C ALA A 645 4.03 27.88 -19.62
N GLY A 646 4.65 26.71 -19.37
CA GLY A 646 4.42 25.93 -18.15
C GLY A 646 5.11 26.51 -16.91
N ALA A 647 6.14 27.29 -17.11
CA ALA A 647 6.99 27.85 -16.06
C ALA A 647 6.45 29.16 -15.45
N GLU A 648 5.65 29.95 -16.17
CA GLU A 648 5.14 31.25 -15.74
C GLU A 648 4.28 31.17 -14.47
N ALA A 649 3.39 30.20 -14.40
CA ALA A 649 2.54 29.99 -13.24
C ALA A 649 3.35 29.56 -11.99
N LEU A 650 4.36 28.71 -12.18
CA LEU A 650 5.28 28.30 -11.11
C LEU A 650 6.10 29.47 -10.61
N HIS A 651 6.73 30.23 -11.53
CA HIS A 651 7.50 31.43 -11.22
C HIS A 651 6.68 32.43 -10.42
N SER A 652 5.49 32.83 -10.92
CA SER A 652 4.60 33.77 -10.24
C SER A 652 4.16 33.26 -8.86
N SER A 653 3.96 31.93 -8.71
CA SER A 653 3.60 31.34 -7.42
C SER A 653 4.75 31.38 -6.42
N LEU A 654 5.98 31.14 -6.86
CA LEU A 654 7.18 31.12 -6.01
C LEU A 654 7.55 32.53 -5.53
N LEU A 655 7.48 33.55 -6.40
CA LEU A 655 7.80 34.91 -6.01
C LEU A 655 6.83 35.49 -4.98
N ARG A 656 5.55 35.15 -5.06
CA ARG A 656 4.57 35.57 -4.02
C ARG A 656 4.87 35.06 -2.62
N ARG A 657 5.84 34.13 -2.46
CA ARG A 657 6.25 33.52 -1.20
C ARG A 657 7.56 34.06 -0.63
N GLU A 658 8.05 35.16 -1.15
CA GLU A 658 9.32 35.77 -0.74
C GLU A 658 9.41 36.03 0.79
N HIS A 659 8.27 36.33 1.42
CA HIS A 659 8.17 36.62 2.85
C HIS A 659 7.45 35.54 3.65
N ASP A 660 7.47 34.28 3.16
CA ASP A 660 6.85 33.17 3.85
C ASP A 660 7.69 32.75 5.06
N MET A 661 7.14 32.96 6.25
CA MET A 661 7.80 32.69 7.53
C MET A 661 8.14 31.21 7.77
N PHE A 662 7.56 30.30 7.01
CA PHE A 662 7.83 28.86 7.10
C PHE A 662 8.90 28.36 6.13
N LEU A 663 9.58 29.28 5.44
CA LEU A 663 10.69 28.97 4.55
C LEU A 663 12.03 29.34 5.21
N PRO A 664 13.14 28.67 4.81
CA PRO A 664 14.48 28.98 5.32
C PRO A 664 14.88 30.43 5.09
N ALA A 665 15.75 30.98 5.92
CA ALA A 665 16.32 32.31 5.76
C ALA A 665 17.07 32.51 4.42
N THR A 666 17.49 31.43 3.76
CA THR A 666 18.07 31.44 2.41
C THR A 666 17.03 31.58 1.29
N TRP A 667 15.74 31.44 1.59
CA TRP A 667 14.71 31.46 0.57
C TRP A 667 14.64 32.78 -0.26
N PRO A 668 14.77 33.95 0.34
CA PRO A 668 14.77 35.19 -0.44
C PRO A 668 15.84 35.20 -1.55
N VAL A 669 17.04 34.74 -1.25
CA VAL A 669 18.12 34.65 -2.24
C VAL A 669 17.86 33.59 -3.30
N VAL A 670 17.23 32.47 -2.93
CA VAL A 670 16.79 31.45 -3.89
C VAL A 670 15.74 32.01 -4.83
N ALA A 671 14.73 32.72 -4.31
CA ALA A 671 13.69 33.35 -5.08
C ALA A 671 14.26 34.40 -6.06
N LEU A 672 15.18 35.24 -5.59
CA LEU A 672 15.91 36.20 -6.45
C LEU A 672 16.66 35.49 -7.59
N MET A 673 17.33 34.37 -7.31
CA MET A 673 18.05 33.64 -8.35
C MET A 673 17.12 32.92 -9.33
N LEU A 674 15.97 32.39 -8.88
CA LEU A 674 14.95 31.86 -9.78
C LEU A 674 14.37 32.96 -10.69
N ASP A 675 14.13 34.16 -10.13
CA ASP A 675 13.66 35.33 -10.90
C ASP A 675 14.72 35.79 -11.92
N ALA A 676 15.98 35.84 -11.51
CA ALA A 676 17.07 36.21 -12.41
C ALA A 676 17.24 35.19 -13.56
N ARG A 677 17.13 33.90 -13.27
CA ARG A 677 17.16 32.82 -14.29
C ARG A 677 15.94 32.89 -15.22
N TRP A 678 14.78 33.17 -14.66
CA TRP A 678 13.56 33.38 -15.43
C TRP A 678 13.70 34.57 -16.40
N SER A 679 14.12 35.73 -15.89
CA SER A 679 14.34 36.94 -16.68
C SER A 679 15.39 36.71 -17.76
N TYR A 680 16.48 36.04 -17.43
CA TYR A 680 17.51 35.67 -18.39
C TYR A 680 16.95 34.78 -19.51
N ALA A 681 16.18 33.75 -19.15
CA ALA A 681 15.56 32.84 -20.11
C ALA A 681 14.56 33.51 -21.06
N HIS A 682 13.94 34.62 -20.64
CA HIS A 682 13.00 35.38 -21.43
C HIS A 682 13.65 36.58 -22.16
N GLY A 683 14.98 36.68 -22.20
CA GLY A 683 15.73 37.69 -22.94
C GLY A 683 15.84 39.05 -22.24
N SER A 684 15.38 39.17 -20.99
CA SER A 684 15.54 40.39 -20.18
C SER A 684 16.83 40.37 -19.36
N SER A 685 17.94 40.52 -20.05
CA SER A 685 19.26 40.46 -19.47
C SER A 685 19.56 41.56 -18.45
N SER A 686 19.01 42.79 -18.71
CA SER A 686 19.15 43.90 -17.76
C SER A 686 18.50 43.60 -16.40
N ASP A 687 17.31 42.98 -16.43
CA ASP A 687 16.61 42.64 -15.20
C ASP A 687 17.29 41.46 -14.47
N ALA A 688 17.75 40.45 -15.22
CA ALA A 688 18.54 39.38 -14.69
C ALA A 688 19.81 39.86 -13.99
N ARG A 689 20.50 40.81 -14.63
CA ARG A 689 21.70 41.45 -14.05
C ARG A 689 21.36 42.21 -12.75
N GLN A 690 20.34 43.08 -12.79
CA GLN A 690 19.94 43.89 -11.62
C GLN A 690 19.58 42.97 -10.44
N THR A 691 18.89 41.86 -10.71
CA THR A 691 18.54 40.87 -9.69
C THR A 691 19.76 40.12 -9.17
N ALA A 692 20.72 39.74 -10.05
CA ALA A 692 21.98 39.13 -9.64
C ALA A 692 22.84 40.06 -8.79
N GLU A 693 22.95 41.37 -9.17
CA GLU A 693 23.63 42.38 -8.38
C GLU A 693 23.00 42.54 -6.99
N LYS A 694 21.68 42.57 -6.88
CA LYS A 694 21.00 42.58 -5.55
C LYS A 694 21.34 41.35 -4.73
N ALA A 695 21.34 40.16 -5.32
CA ALA A 695 21.67 38.92 -4.65
C ALA A 695 23.13 38.85 -4.21
N ALA A 696 24.07 39.46 -4.97
CA ALA A 696 25.48 39.49 -4.62
C ALA A 696 25.78 40.20 -3.28
N PHE A 697 24.90 41.12 -2.86
CA PHE A 697 25.02 41.82 -1.58
C PHE A 697 24.22 41.15 -0.45
N ASP A 698 23.50 40.06 -0.74
CA ASP A 698 22.71 39.34 0.29
C ASP A 698 23.63 38.49 1.18
N VAL A 699 23.52 38.69 2.48
CA VAL A 699 24.28 37.97 3.49
C VAL A 699 24.00 36.45 3.52
N MET A 700 22.86 36.03 2.95
CA MET A 700 22.47 34.62 2.86
C MET A 700 23.03 33.91 1.62
N LEU A 701 23.59 34.65 0.62
CA LEU A 701 24.08 34.06 -0.62
C LEU A 701 25.16 32.98 -0.39
N PRO A 702 26.17 33.18 0.48
CA PRO A 702 27.18 32.15 0.76
C PRO A 702 26.61 30.86 1.35
N HIS A 703 25.44 30.93 1.97
CA HIS A 703 24.76 29.76 2.57
C HIS A 703 23.92 28.93 1.57
N HIS A 704 23.82 29.41 0.29
CA HIS A 704 23.16 28.68 -0.78
C HIS A 704 24.08 28.56 -2.01
N PRO A 705 24.94 27.54 -2.08
CA PRO A 705 25.97 27.37 -3.11
C PRO A 705 25.46 27.45 -4.56
N ASP A 706 24.27 26.88 -4.86
CA ASP A 706 23.70 26.93 -6.21
C ASP A 706 23.38 28.37 -6.63
N SER A 707 22.72 29.14 -5.76
CA SER A 707 22.43 30.55 -6.00
C SER A 707 23.68 31.37 -6.17
N LEU A 708 24.72 31.10 -5.37
CA LEU A 708 26.01 31.75 -5.46
C LEU A 708 26.65 31.52 -6.83
N VAL A 709 26.67 30.26 -7.30
CA VAL A 709 27.28 29.94 -8.61
C VAL A 709 26.50 30.58 -9.76
N TRP A 710 25.17 30.59 -9.68
CA TRP A 710 24.34 31.24 -10.70
C TRP A 710 24.50 32.76 -10.69
N CYS A 711 24.60 33.39 -9.52
CA CYS A 711 24.91 34.83 -9.41
C CYS A 711 26.22 35.17 -10.08
N ALA A 712 27.28 34.42 -9.76
CA ALA A 712 28.60 34.63 -10.37
C ALA A 712 28.59 34.42 -11.89
N ASP A 713 27.82 33.42 -12.37
CA ASP A 713 27.73 33.16 -13.81
C ASP A 713 26.98 34.27 -14.57
N LEU A 714 25.91 34.81 -14.00
CA LEU A 714 25.19 35.95 -14.57
C LEU A 714 26.09 37.21 -14.66
N LEU A 715 26.85 37.50 -13.60
CA LEU A 715 27.82 38.61 -13.62
C LEU A 715 28.90 38.41 -14.71
N ARG A 716 29.45 37.17 -14.80
CA ARG A 716 30.41 36.82 -15.86
C ARG A 716 29.81 36.98 -17.27
N LEU A 717 28.58 36.54 -17.47
CA LEU A 717 27.89 36.68 -18.76
C LEU A 717 27.69 38.16 -19.14
N ASP A 718 27.51 39.06 -18.17
CA ASP A 718 27.42 40.50 -18.39
C ASP A 718 28.79 41.17 -18.63
N GLY A 719 29.89 40.45 -18.42
CA GLY A 719 31.24 40.98 -18.59
C GLY A 719 31.86 41.52 -17.29
N ASP A 720 31.16 41.49 -16.18
CA ASP A 720 31.72 41.83 -14.87
C ASP A 720 32.54 40.65 -14.30
N LEU A 721 33.74 40.46 -14.83
CA LEU A 721 34.63 39.36 -14.45
C LEU A 721 35.14 39.51 -13.02
N VAL A 722 35.27 40.74 -12.53
CA VAL A 722 35.74 41.06 -11.17
C VAL A 722 34.65 40.69 -10.13
N GLY A 723 33.43 41.13 -10.37
CA GLY A 723 32.27 40.79 -9.53
C GLY A 723 32.01 39.31 -9.54
N ALA A 724 32.04 38.65 -10.69
CA ALA A 724 31.89 37.19 -10.80
C ALA A 724 32.92 36.40 -9.95
N ARG A 725 34.18 36.85 -9.98
CA ARG A 725 35.25 36.26 -9.17
C ARG A 725 35.01 36.46 -7.67
N ALA A 726 34.68 37.69 -7.30
CA ALA A 726 34.43 38.02 -5.89
C ALA A 726 33.27 37.15 -5.33
N VAL A 727 32.22 36.93 -6.12
CA VAL A 727 31.10 36.07 -5.71
C VAL A 727 31.52 34.59 -5.62
N LEU A 728 32.28 34.07 -6.62
CA LEU A 728 32.78 32.68 -6.55
C LEU A 728 33.66 32.42 -5.33
N ASP A 729 34.50 33.41 -4.92
CA ASP A 729 35.39 33.29 -3.77
C ASP A 729 34.63 33.28 -2.42
N LEU A 730 33.31 33.60 -2.41
CA LEU A 730 32.47 33.48 -1.22
C LEU A 730 32.06 32.02 -0.90
N LEU A 731 32.33 31.04 -1.81
CA LEU A 731 31.95 29.66 -1.57
C LEU A 731 32.65 29.13 -0.30
N PRO A 732 31.89 28.63 0.69
CA PRO A 732 32.45 28.10 1.92
C PRO A 732 33.42 26.93 1.66
N GLY A 733 34.60 26.94 2.26
CA GLY A 733 35.60 25.87 2.11
C GLY A 733 35.14 24.48 2.59
N GLY A 734 34.02 24.41 3.32
CA GLY A 734 33.37 23.17 3.76
C GLY A 734 32.25 22.65 2.85
N CYS A 735 31.99 23.28 1.69
CA CYS A 735 30.99 22.80 0.74
C CYS A 735 31.38 21.41 0.21
N ARG A 736 30.48 20.44 0.29
CA ARG A 736 30.65 19.06 -0.21
C ARG A 736 29.63 18.69 -1.28
N ALA A 737 28.63 19.53 -1.53
CA ALA A 737 27.61 19.30 -2.54
C ALA A 737 28.24 19.12 -3.92
N SER A 738 28.29 17.91 -4.46
CA SER A 738 29.00 17.57 -5.70
C SER A 738 28.58 18.44 -6.88
N HIS A 739 27.25 18.61 -7.07
CA HIS A 739 26.67 19.41 -8.16
C HIS A 739 27.10 20.89 -8.09
N SER A 740 27.03 21.51 -6.90
CA SER A 740 27.42 22.90 -6.69
C SER A 740 28.94 23.10 -6.91
N LEU A 741 29.75 22.12 -6.46
CA LEU A 741 31.21 22.15 -6.69
C LEU A 741 31.55 22.00 -8.17
N VAL A 742 30.89 21.08 -8.88
CA VAL A 742 31.05 20.93 -10.35
C VAL A 742 30.68 22.24 -11.04
N ALA A 743 29.54 22.82 -10.73
CA ALA A 743 29.08 24.09 -11.30
C ALA A 743 30.06 25.23 -11.01
N HIS A 744 30.56 25.33 -9.76
CA HIS A 744 31.56 26.30 -9.36
C HIS A 744 32.86 26.18 -10.17
N ARG A 745 33.35 24.95 -10.37
CA ARG A 745 34.57 24.68 -11.16
C ARG A 745 34.36 24.98 -12.64
N VAL A 746 33.20 24.66 -13.20
CA VAL A 746 32.85 24.97 -14.60
C VAL A 746 32.78 26.49 -14.82
N VAL A 747 32.07 27.24 -13.96
CA VAL A 747 31.98 28.70 -14.06
C VAL A 747 33.36 29.34 -13.83
N GLY A 748 34.13 28.80 -12.87
CA GLY A 748 35.54 29.25 -12.66
C GLY A 748 36.45 29.01 -13.85
N ALA A 749 36.29 27.88 -14.56
CA ALA A 749 37.02 27.58 -15.78
C ALA A 749 36.67 28.55 -16.92
N LEU A 750 35.37 28.80 -17.11
CA LEU A 750 34.90 29.78 -18.09
C LEU A 750 35.35 31.22 -17.77
N LEU A 751 35.40 31.56 -16.49
CA LEU A 751 35.92 32.84 -16.05
C LEU A 751 37.42 32.98 -16.32
N ALA A 752 38.19 31.91 -16.04
CA ALA A 752 39.64 31.89 -16.31
C ALA A 752 39.95 31.95 -17.81
N ASP A 753 39.10 31.30 -18.66
CA ASP A 753 39.21 31.38 -20.12
C ASP A 753 38.94 32.81 -20.60
N ALA A 754 37.90 33.48 -20.06
CA ALA A 754 37.59 34.87 -20.37
C ALA A 754 38.69 35.85 -19.92
N GLU A 755 39.49 35.51 -18.90
CA GLU A 755 40.64 36.24 -18.43
C GLU A 755 41.93 35.89 -19.19
N GLU A 756 41.88 35.08 -20.22
CA GLU A 756 43.01 34.60 -21.01
C GLU A 756 44.03 33.78 -20.17
N GLN A 757 43.53 32.99 -19.18
CA GLN A 757 44.32 32.11 -18.30
C GLN A 757 44.10 30.62 -18.63
N PRO A 758 44.59 30.10 -19.78
CA PRO A 758 44.23 28.75 -20.24
C PRO A 758 44.66 27.66 -19.29
N ASP A 759 45.85 27.73 -18.68
CA ASP A 759 46.33 26.74 -17.71
C ASP A 759 45.42 26.61 -16.49
N LYS A 760 44.85 27.71 -16.01
CA LYS A 760 43.91 27.74 -14.90
C LYS A 760 42.57 27.20 -15.32
N ALA A 761 42.08 27.57 -16.53
CA ALA A 761 40.84 27.08 -17.07
C ALA A 761 40.87 25.55 -17.19
N HIS A 762 41.93 24.97 -17.76
CA HIS A 762 42.08 23.51 -17.89
C HIS A 762 42.18 22.80 -16.54
N ARG A 763 42.92 23.34 -15.56
CA ARG A 763 42.96 22.76 -14.20
C ARG A 763 41.61 22.74 -13.53
N LEU A 764 40.84 23.83 -13.63
CA LEU A 764 39.48 23.89 -13.05
C LEU A 764 38.53 22.97 -13.76
N LEU A 765 38.66 22.85 -15.08
CA LEU A 765 37.83 21.93 -15.88
C LEU A 765 38.09 20.46 -15.52
N GLU A 766 39.37 20.07 -15.37
CA GLU A 766 39.75 18.73 -14.91
C GLU A 766 39.17 18.42 -13.52
N GLN A 767 39.21 19.38 -12.60
CA GLN A 767 38.58 19.23 -11.29
C GLN A 767 37.06 19.07 -11.38
N ALA A 768 36.42 19.81 -12.29
CA ALA A 768 34.98 19.69 -12.54
C ALA A 768 34.65 18.31 -13.06
N ILE A 769 35.40 17.79 -14.03
CA ILE A 769 35.20 16.46 -14.62
C ILE A 769 35.41 15.35 -13.59
N THR A 770 36.49 15.46 -12.77
CA THR A 770 36.76 14.49 -11.69
C THR A 770 35.61 14.38 -10.72
N LEU A 771 35.01 15.52 -10.33
CA LEU A 771 33.86 15.53 -9.42
C LEU A 771 32.60 15.03 -10.12
N ALA A 772 32.39 15.39 -11.38
CA ALA A 772 31.22 15.07 -12.15
C ALA A 772 31.08 13.55 -12.44
N GLU A 773 32.21 12.88 -12.75
CA GLU A 773 32.23 11.46 -13.04
C GLU A 773 31.73 10.60 -11.88
N VAL A 774 32.02 10.98 -10.63
CA VAL A 774 31.62 10.22 -9.43
C VAL A 774 30.11 10.08 -9.31
N ASP A 775 29.37 11.17 -9.53
CA ASP A 775 27.93 11.24 -9.34
C ASP A 775 27.13 11.34 -10.65
N ASP A 776 27.83 11.30 -11.80
CA ASP A 776 27.28 11.52 -13.15
C ASP A 776 26.56 12.87 -13.27
N VAL A 777 27.20 13.93 -12.77
CA VAL A 777 26.66 15.31 -12.79
C VAL A 777 26.94 15.95 -14.14
N ARG A 778 25.92 16.15 -14.97
CA ARG A 778 26.04 16.70 -16.34
C ARG A 778 25.47 18.11 -16.48
N ARG A 779 24.44 18.43 -15.68
CA ARG A 779 23.67 19.67 -15.80
C ARG A 779 24.50 20.96 -15.83
N PRO A 780 25.53 21.15 -14.98
CA PRO A 780 26.38 22.34 -15.02
C PRO A 780 27.11 22.58 -16.36
N PHE A 781 27.39 21.51 -17.10
CA PHE A 781 27.99 21.59 -18.43
C PHE A 781 26.91 21.85 -19.51
N VAL A 782 25.73 21.24 -19.39
CA VAL A 782 24.62 21.40 -20.33
C VAL A 782 24.10 22.83 -20.32
N ASP A 783 23.90 23.42 -19.15
CA ASP A 783 23.46 24.81 -19.00
C ASP A 783 24.37 25.80 -19.69
N ARG A 784 25.65 25.45 -19.89
CA ARG A 784 26.71 26.29 -20.44
C ARG A 784 27.31 25.70 -21.72
N SER A 785 26.57 24.79 -22.38
CA SER A 785 27.06 23.97 -23.50
C SER A 785 27.76 24.80 -24.59
N CYS A 786 27.18 25.93 -24.98
CA CYS A 786 27.75 26.78 -26.02
C CYS A 786 29.15 27.29 -25.71
N GLN A 787 29.48 27.49 -24.41
CA GLN A 787 30.78 28.04 -23.98
C GLN A 787 31.74 26.93 -23.51
N VAL A 788 31.23 25.87 -22.93
CA VAL A 788 32.03 24.77 -22.40
C VAL A 788 32.49 23.82 -23.50
N LEU A 789 31.73 23.60 -24.59
CA LEU A 789 32.09 22.71 -25.69
C LEU A 789 33.46 23.01 -26.32
N PRO A 790 33.77 24.26 -26.69
CA PRO A 790 35.09 24.56 -27.20
C PRO A 790 36.22 24.28 -26.21
N LEU A 791 35.97 24.61 -24.92
CA LEU A 791 36.93 24.44 -23.85
C LEU A 791 37.18 22.94 -23.54
N LEU A 792 36.10 22.10 -23.55
CA LEU A 792 36.21 20.64 -23.37
C LEU A 792 36.98 19.99 -24.55
N ARG A 793 36.76 20.42 -25.79
CA ARG A 793 37.52 19.93 -26.95
C ARG A 793 39.01 20.28 -26.84
N ALA A 794 39.31 21.52 -26.46
CA ALA A 794 40.70 21.95 -26.21
C ALA A 794 41.32 21.13 -25.06
N HIS A 795 40.56 20.87 -24.00
CA HIS A 795 40.99 20.14 -22.82
C HIS A 795 41.42 18.70 -23.16
N LEU A 796 40.68 18.00 -24.04
CA LEU A 796 41.10 16.69 -24.53
C LEU A 796 42.50 16.71 -25.24
N GLY A 797 42.77 17.77 -25.98
CA GLY A 797 44.08 17.99 -26.61
C GLY A 797 45.21 18.23 -25.61
N TRP A 798 44.93 18.76 -24.43
CA TRP A 798 45.88 18.96 -23.32
C TRP A 798 46.12 17.67 -22.54
N GLY A 799 45.22 16.72 -22.57
CA GLY A 799 45.19 15.46 -21.82
C GLY A 799 44.41 15.54 -20.55
N SER A 800 43.49 14.56 -20.37
CA SER A 800 42.63 14.40 -19.20
C SER A 800 42.80 13.01 -18.59
N LEU A 801 42.81 12.92 -17.27
CA LEU A 801 42.76 11.65 -16.53
C LEU A 801 41.43 10.92 -16.72
N HIS A 802 40.37 11.66 -17.10
CA HIS A 802 38.99 11.20 -17.25
C HIS A 802 38.53 11.23 -18.72
N THR A 803 39.38 10.82 -19.64
CA THR A 803 39.17 10.90 -21.09
C THR A 803 37.83 10.22 -21.51
N ALA A 804 37.54 9.03 -20.99
CA ALA A 804 36.33 8.30 -21.33
C ALA A 804 35.06 9.08 -20.93
N TYR A 805 35.00 9.62 -19.73
CA TYR A 805 33.87 10.43 -19.28
C TYR A 805 33.79 11.75 -20.05
N THR A 806 34.92 12.41 -20.33
CA THR A 806 34.97 13.63 -21.12
C THR A 806 34.42 13.42 -22.55
N VAL A 807 34.72 12.29 -23.19
CA VAL A 807 34.16 11.92 -24.51
C VAL A 807 32.65 11.71 -24.41
N THR A 808 32.21 10.93 -23.42
CA THR A 808 30.76 10.72 -23.18
C THR A 808 30.04 12.04 -22.95
N LEU A 809 30.63 12.97 -22.17
CA LEU A 809 30.07 14.29 -21.91
C LEU A 809 30.02 15.15 -23.20
N LEU A 810 31.05 15.11 -24.04
CA LEU A 810 31.06 15.80 -25.33
C LEU A 810 30.01 15.26 -26.31
N ASP A 811 29.84 13.93 -26.37
CA ASP A 811 28.81 13.29 -27.20
C ASP A 811 27.41 13.72 -26.71
N HIS A 812 27.20 13.69 -25.40
CA HIS A 812 25.96 14.14 -24.79
C HIS A 812 25.66 15.61 -25.13
N LEU A 813 26.62 16.50 -24.92
CA LEU A 813 26.47 17.95 -25.21
C LEU A 813 26.29 18.24 -26.71
N SER A 814 26.86 17.43 -27.59
CA SER A 814 26.71 17.58 -29.05
C SER A 814 25.34 17.10 -29.56
N GLY A 815 24.71 16.15 -28.85
CA GLY A 815 23.37 15.63 -29.14
C GLY A 815 22.24 16.45 -28.52
N VAL A 816 22.52 17.19 -27.46
CA VAL A 816 21.56 18.10 -26.84
C VAL A 816 21.34 19.27 -27.79
N ARG A 817 20.09 19.46 -28.25
CA ARG A 817 19.70 20.73 -28.89
C ARG A 817 20.03 21.84 -27.88
N PRO A 818 20.93 22.79 -28.20
CA PRO A 818 21.20 23.86 -27.25
C PRO A 818 19.84 24.45 -26.89
N PRO A 819 19.56 24.73 -25.60
CA PRO A 819 18.37 25.49 -25.24
C PRO A 819 18.31 26.64 -26.21
N ALA A 820 17.13 26.82 -26.88
CA ALA A 820 16.97 27.74 -28.03
C ALA A 820 17.81 28.96 -27.71
N PRO A 821 18.74 29.38 -28.58
CA PRO A 821 19.74 30.36 -28.19
C PRO A 821 18.97 31.50 -27.58
N LEU A 822 18.98 31.55 -26.28
CA LEU A 822 18.55 32.67 -25.51
C LEU A 822 19.52 33.69 -25.98
N VAL A 823 19.12 34.47 -27.06
CA VAL A 823 19.93 35.55 -27.57
C VAL A 823 19.82 36.60 -26.50
N PRO A 824 20.70 36.63 -25.53
CA PRO A 824 20.74 37.74 -24.62
C PRO A 824 21.04 38.95 -25.53
N SER A 825 20.40 40.05 -25.25
CA SER A 825 20.85 41.34 -25.77
C SER A 825 22.32 41.64 -25.41
N PHE A 826 22.94 40.88 -24.54
CA PHE A 826 24.38 40.87 -24.22
C PHE A 826 25.32 40.57 -25.37
N TRP A 827 24.84 39.82 -26.36
CA TRP A 827 25.57 39.58 -27.59
C TRP A 827 25.24 40.63 -28.64
N SER A 828 24.49 41.72 -28.28
CA SER A 828 24.45 42.88 -29.14
C SER A 828 25.87 43.39 -29.29
N LEU A 829 26.30 43.42 -30.53
CA LEU A 829 27.55 44.01 -30.86
C LEU A 829 27.51 45.49 -30.41
N THR A 830 28.54 45.98 -29.75
CA THR A 830 28.61 47.41 -29.49
C THR A 830 28.56 48.15 -30.83
N PRO A 831 28.19 49.42 -30.87
CA PRO A 831 28.18 50.18 -32.11
C PRO A 831 29.50 50.08 -32.87
N ARG A 832 30.63 49.98 -32.16
CA ARG A 832 31.95 49.84 -32.76
C ARG A 832 32.23 48.40 -33.25
N GLU A 833 31.79 47.38 -32.56
CA GLU A 833 31.86 45.98 -33.03
C GLU A 833 30.94 45.80 -34.28
N HIS A 834 29.74 46.35 -34.26
CA HIS A 834 28.86 46.33 -35.44
C HIS A 834 29.47 47.02 -36.64
N GLU A 835 30.07 48.18 -36.45
CA GLU A 835 30.82 48.89 -37.50
C GLU A 835 31.94 48.00 -38.05
N VAL A 836 32.75 47.37 -37.25
CA VAL A 836 33.80 46.41 -37.69
C VAL A 836 33.18 45.19 -38.38
N LEU A 837 32.03 44.65 -37.91
CA LEU A 837 31.37 43.50 -38.50
C LEU A 837 30.88 43.81 -39.95
N VAL A 838 30.36 45.00 -40.19
CA VAL A 838 29.94 45.43 -41.55
C VAL A 838 31.13 45.34 -42.53
N TYR A 839 32.31 45.73 -42.09
CA TYR A 839 33.53 45.64 -42.95
C TYR A 839 34.08 44.22 -43.08
N LEU A 840 33.75 43.32 -42.15
CA LEU A 840 34.13 41.90 -42.28
C LEU A 840 33.42 41.19 -43.46
N ARG A 841 32.36 41.74 -44.01
CA ARG A 841 31.72 41.25 -45.25
C ARG A 841 32.55 41.47 -46.49
N SER A 842 33.42 42.49 -46.46
CA SER A 842 34.26 42.87 -47.61
C SER A 842 35.54 42.00 -47.65
N ALA A 843 36.32 42.13 -48.71
CA ALA A 843 37.64 41.46 -48.78
C ALA A 843 38.76 42.27 -48.09
N MET A 844 38.42 43.25 -47.25
CA MET A 844 39.40 44.14 -46.58
C MET A 844 40.21 43.40 -45.53
N THR A 845 41.47 43.67 -45.42
CA THR A 845 42.32 43.17 -44.32
C THR A 845 42.08 43.93 -43.01
N ALA A 846 42.59 43.44 -41.89
CA ALA A 846 42.47 44.14 -40.60
C ALA A 846 43.14 45.53 -40.64
N ALA A 847 44.11 45.74 -41.49
CA ALA A 847 44.78 47.04 -41.68
C ALA A 847 43.89 48.00 -42.46
N ASP A 848 43.21 47.50 -43.51
CA ASP A 848 42.31 48.31 -44.31
C ASP A 848 41.03 48.70 -43.48
N ILE A 849 40.52 47.78 -42.68
CA ILE A 849 39.41 48.06 -41.77
C ILE A 849 39.84 49.10 -40.74
N ALA A 850 41.02 49.00 -40.19
CA ALA A 850 41.58 49.94 -39.22
C ALA A 850 41.68 51.36 -39.78
N ALA A 851 42.10 51.48 -41.02
CA ALA A 851 42.12 52.76 -41.76
C ALA A 851 40.70 53.30 -42.01
N ALA A 852 39.74 52.44 -42.37
CA ALA A 852 38.37 52.83 -42.67
C ALA A 852 37.59 53.30 -41.43
N VAL A 853 37.81 52.68 -40.26
CA VAL A 853 37.12 53.04 -39.01
C VAL A 853 37.96 53.93 -38.07
N PHE A 854 39.08 54.46 -38.54
CA PHE A 854 40.00 55.31 -37.79
C PHE A 854 40.47 54.73 -36.44
N LEU A 855 40.83 53.42 -36.43
CA LEU A 855 41.32 52.70 -35.28
C LEU A 855 42.74 52.14 -35.54
N SER A 856 43.41 51.69 -34.46
CA SER A 856 44.61 50.90 -34.63
C SER A 856 44.34 49.50 -35.12
N VAL A 857 45.27 48.85 -35.84
CA VAL A 857 45.15 47.47 -36.29
C VAL A 857 44.92 46.50 -35.11
N ASN A 858 45.58 46.77 -33.98
CA ASN A 858 45.40 45.95 -32.77
C ASN A 858 44.00 46.10 -32.17
N THR A 859 43.43 47.31 -32.17
CA THR A 859 42.07 47.56 -31.73
C THR A 859 41.06 46.84 -32.60
N VAL A 860 41.23 46.84 -33.94
CA VAL A 860 40.39 46.07 -34.86
C VAL A 860 40.46 44.55 -34.61
N LYS A 861 41.66 44.02 -34.39
CA LYS A 861 41.83 42.60 -34.04
C LYS A 861 41.16 42.26 -32.70
N THR A 862 41.20 43.18 -31.74
CA THR A 862 40.48 42.98 -30.46
C THR A 862 38.97 42.99 -30.69
N HIS A 863 38.41 43.88 -31.49
CA HIS A 863 36.98 43.88 -31.87
C HIS A 863 36.61 42.62 -32.67
N GLN A 864 37.47 42.16 -33.60
CA GLN A 864 37.23 40.92 -34.34
C GLN A 864 37.13 39.70 -33.40
N ARG A 865 38.06 39.58 -32.43
CA ARG A 865 38.00 38.52 -31.43
C ARG A 865 36.75 38.61 -30.57
N ALA A 866 36.36 39.82 -30.15
CA ALA A 866 35.15 40.04 -29.39
C ALA A 866 33.89 39.69 -30.22
N ILE A 867 33.85 40.07 -31.51
CA ILE A 867 32.76 39.69 -32.46
C ILE A 867 32.69 38.16 -32.60
N TYR A 868 33.80 37.49 -32.87
CA TYR A 868 33.85 36.03 -33.04
C TYR A 868 33.35 35.31 -31.75
N ARG A 869 33.81 35.75 -30.60
CA ARG A 869 33.36 35.30 -29.31
C ARG A 869 31.85 35.51 -29.09
N LYS A 870 31.36 36.72 -29.42
CA LYS A 870 29.96 37.09 -29.25
C LYS A 870 29.04 36.35 -30.23
N LEU A 871 29.51 36.02 -31.41
CA LEU A 871 28.80 35.25 -32.41
C LEU A 871 28.94 33.72 -32.23
N GLY A 872 29.89 33.25 -31.34
CA GLY A 872 30.18 31.85 -31.12
C GLY A 872 30.89 31.17 -32.28
N VAL A 873 31.74 31.91 -33.03
CA VAL A 873 32.42 31.47 -34.26
C VAL A 873 33.93 31.56 -34.14
N VAL A 874 34.66 30.78 -34.93
CA VAL A 874 36.15 30.74 -34.88
C VAL A 874 36.79 31.54 -36.03
N GLY A 875 36.03 32.06 -36.96
CA GLY A 875 36.62 32.71 -38.11
C GLY A 875 35.71 33.76 -38.76
N ARG A 876 36.34 34.59 -39.64
CA ARG A 876 35.72 35.73 -40.35
C ARG A 876 34.51 35.31 -41.20
N ARG A 877 34.65 34.22 -41.97
CA ARG A 877 33.63 33.71 -42.87
C ARG A 877 32.37 33.30 -42.11
N GLU A 878 32.60 32.49 -41.06
CA GLU A 878 31.53 31.99 -40.19
C GLU A 878 30.89 33.14 -39.42
N ALA A 879 31.63 34.16 -38.99
CA ALA A 879 31.08 35.37 -38.37
C ALA A 879 30.15 36.13 -39.27
N VAL A 880 30.40 36.23 -40.55
CA VAL A 880 29.56 36.91 -41.54
C VAL A 880 28.31 36.05 -41.83
N GLU A 881 28.46 34.77 -41.98
CA GLU A 881 27.35 33.86 -42.22
C GLU A 881 26.33 33.89 -41.03
N VAL A 882 26.83 33.72 -39.82
CA VAL A 882 26.01 33.75 -38.58
C VAL A 882 25.41 35.11 -38.32
N ALA A 883 26.13 36.20 -38.60
CA ALA A 883 25.61 37.58 -38.49
C ALA A 883 24.47 37.86 -39.49
N ALA A 884 24.57 37.33 -40.70
CA ALA A 884 23.54 37.45 -41.73
C ALA A 884 22.28 36.62 -41.37
N GLU A 885 22.47 35.40 -40.89
CA GLU A 885 21.36 34.55 -40.39
C GLU A 885 20.63 35.19 -39.19
N ARG A 886 21.33 35.94 -38.37
CA ARG A 886 20.79 36.63 -37.18
C ARG A 886 20.28 38.06 -37.48
N GLY A 887 20.31 38.50 -38.72
CA GLY A 887 19.82 39.85 -39.14
C GLY A 887 20.72 41.00 -38.59
N LEU A 888 21.99 40.77 -38.30
CA LEU A 888 22.93 41.76 -37.82
C LEU A 888 23.73 42.42 -38.96
N LEU A 889 23.56 41.92 -40.19
CA LEU A 889 24.19 42.44 -41.42
C LEU A 889 23.15 42.60 -42.54
#